data_8eaf424c19035f9c7235a732e2228c8d
#
_entry.id   8eaf424c19035f9c7235a732e2228c8d
#
_cell.length_a   1.000
_cell.length_b   1.000
_cell.length_c   1.000
_cell.angle_alpha   90.00
_cell.angle_beta   90.00
_cell.angle_gamma   90.00
#
_symmetry.space_group_name_H-M   'P 1'
#
loop_
_entity.id
_entity.type
_entity.pdbx_description
1 polymer ?
#
loop_
_entity_poly.entity_id
_entity_poly.type
_entity_poly.pdbx_seq_one_letter_code
_entity_poly.pdbx_strand_id
1 'polypeptide(L)'
;MKRIRVLLLLATVLSAACAKDMEDNSAAMPDDAFLLSNDKIAVAIGQDGSLACLRNMNTGHDYAADGLLWRMYYDSPAEKEIQILGSDQTPDVSVDGNVITLKYHKLVSRGTELDMQVTLTVTLEEDKVRFGSALINNEPHTVIRELHYPLVHGAQLPKDHKLFTAEAGGQLFDNPAQVIGKISSSPYKKPEQFFRQKDVKYGAKVFMNCFGLFGENQGLYFGSHDQTFQDTWHGLRAYRNSASGKYDVLEFGFFKYPHCFAGETWECNANVIAPYSGTWHVASRIYRQWVNTWWDHRKTPDWVYGMKSWQRVIFKHQYGETLFSYDDLNGKVDQAGQSVGCNALFLFGWWAEGMDHGNPDYSPDESQGGDAALKEEIARYQANGNHLLLYYNGKLIDRESRFYRSGAGPRVCRHDNTGSEILERYKFTGQGTWLGEYDQRTFAVATMMDPEWNKVLMGLQDRAYNLGAHSVFFDQLGYIEKESTNWDTSREYPVPDVFGIQKRAQCLKLLRDRYADMAPDFALGAEGTVDALAQYCDYTHGYPANDGPERWINFFRYTFPELVFTDRGLRDDVDVPRHVNNTVLDGQRNDIEIFRCRDIISAAPVYQAYLAKVNEIKEKYADCLLYGRYDDCFGFSSSNPGLDARAFVGKERMAVVVANQSGEKTQPTRISVPGHKFVEASVTGNGKVSSNGTKVTLGKYDMAVLVFERTDVRIGTYNLRRAKLDRSSEDNNWEKRLPRLVESFLLENMDICGVQEVDTEQQESLPALLAQNGLEYDSYFFSPYADDGVGTKAHGILWKKDRFQAGEPHFFWVSDPPELRQVNDHGNGAIKSNFYRGGFCITLSDLKNSGAKYFVIVTHAPLSKEDHAQNAHVYSDIEKKYNPEHLPSFFIGDFNAKESDECSEFYRTYWTDSYLYFDNDPSMRFGPPGTFNAWKPDKIKGPDRRIDFVYFRGNKVKPLKYVCDDTLFGGLCASDHYPVYVDFDVSI
;
A
#
# COMPACT_ATOMS: atom_id res chain seq x y z
N MET A 1 -5.86 46.57 20.24
CA MET A 1 -7.03 45.74 19.96
C MET A 1 -7.60 46.15 18.61
N LYS A 2 -7.19 45.51 17.57
CA LYS A 2 -7.79 45.66 16.23
C LYS A 2 -8.10 44.25 15.74
N ARG A 3 -9.39 43.96 15.70
CA ARG A 3 -9.93 42.74 15.10
C ARG A 3 -9.72 42.80 13.59
N ILE A 4 -9.00 41.85 13.04
CA ILE A 4 -8.94 41.65 11.59
C ILE A 4 -10.05 40.68 11.23
N ARG A 5 -11.10 41.19 10.63
CA ARG A 5 -12.14 40.37 9.96
C ARG A 5 -11.57 39.96 8.61
N VAL A 6 -11.41 38.66 8.38
CA VAL A 6 -11.22 38.12 7.04
C VAL A 6 -12.59 38.06 6.38
N LEU A 7 -12.79 38.88 5.35
CA LEU A 7 -14.00 38.87 4.52
C LEU A 7 -13.89 37.71 3.52
N LEU A 8 -14.87 36.77 3.60
CA LEU A 8 -15.14 35.84 2.51
C LEU A 8 -15.73 36.63 1.31
N LEU A 9 -15.08 36.55 0.17
CA LEU A 9 -15.74 36.85 -1.13
C LEU A 9 -16.31 35.54 -1.67
N LEU A 10 -17.64 35.36 -1.59
CA LEU A 10 -18.34 34.33 -2.35
C LEU A 10 -18.40 34.79 -3.83
N ALA A 11 -17.74 34.06 -4.70
CA ALA A 11 -18.02 34.09 -6.13
C ALA A 11 -19.11 33.06 -6.42
N THR A 12 -20.34 33.54 -6.62
CA THR A 12 -21.46 32.75 -7.12
C THR A 12 -21.30 32.54 -8.62
N VAL A 13 -21.03 31.32 -9.06
CA VAL A 13 -21.33 30.90 -10.44
C VAL A 13 -22.52 29.94 -10.39
N LEU A 14 -23.65 30.40 -10.86
CA LEU A 14 -24.83 29.60 -11.12
C LEU A 14 -24.58 28.74 -12.37
N SER A 15 -24.67 27.42 -12.21
CA SER A 15 -25.15 26.55 -13.28
C SER A 15 -26.31 25.72 -12.74
N ALA A 16 -27.50 26.05 -13.22
CA ALA A 16 -28.72 25.34 -12.93
C ALA A 16 -28.85 24.11 -13.84
N ALA A 17 -28.78 22.90 -13.24
CA ALA A 17 -29.51 21.74 -13.78
C ALA A 17 -29.60 20.62 -12.70
N CYS A 18 -30.84 20.19 -12.44
CA CYS A 18 -31.27 19.04 -11.64
C CYS A 18 -31.12 19.15 -10.11
N ALA A 19 -31.97 19.95 -9.50
CA ALA A 19 -32.38 19.76 -8.10
C ALA A 19 -33.46 18.66 -8.06
N LYS A 20 -33.15 17.55 -7.38
CA LYS A 20 -34.17 16.68 -6.77
C LYS A 20 -33.64 16.25 -5.40
N ASP A 21 -34.34 16.74 -4.40
CA ASP A 21 -34.37 16.24 -3.01
C ASP A 21 -33.03 15.96 -2.33
N MET A 22 -32.25 16.99 -2.07
CA MET A 22 -31.28 16.99 -0.98
C MET A 22 -31.94 17.70 0.22
N GLU A 23 -32.19 16.94 1.29
CA GLU A 23 -32.45 17.54 2.60
C GLU A 23 -31.22 18.34 2.98
N ASP A 24 -31.40 19.64 3.12
CA ASP A 24 -30.37 20.62 3.43
C ASP A 24 -29.94 20.46 4.90
N ASN A 25 -28.96 19.60 5.19
CA ASN A 25 -28.31 19.47 6.47
C ASN A 25 -27.02 20.32 6.53
N SER A 26 -27.04 21.52 6.01
CA SER A 26 -26.01 22.52 6.28
C SER A 26 -26.25 23.09 7.68
N ALA A 27 -25.81 22.37 8.73
CA ALA A 27 -25.70 22.97 10.04
C ALA A 27 -24.84 24.23 9.92
N ALA A 28 -25.44 25.39 10.27
CA ALA A 28 -24.70 26.64 10.32
C ALA A 28 -23.50 26.44 11.29
N MET A 29 -22.30 26.81 10.84
CA MET A 29 -21.14 26.78 11.71
C MET A 29 -21.37 27.68 12.93
N PRO A 30 -20.90 27.28 14.13
CA PRO A 30 -20.94 28.17 15.27
C PRO A 30 -20.22 29.48 14.91
N ASP A 31 -20.86 30.62 15.17
CA ASP A 31 -20.36 31.95 14.81
C ASP A 31 -18.95 32.27 15.41
N ASP A 32 -18.51 31.50 16.39
CA ASP A 32 -17.28 31.70 17.17
C ASP A 32 -16.21 30.61 16.99
N ALA A 33 -16.35 29.67 16.03
CA ALA A 33 -15.36 28.62 15.82
C ALA A 33 -14.14 29.11 14.98
N PHE A 34 -12.98 28.49 15.22
CA PHE A 34 -11.76 28.69 14.46
C PHE A 34 -11.77 27.78 13.23
N LEU A 35 -11.86 28.37 12.05
CA LEU A 35 -12.01 27.67 10.78
C LEU A 35 -10.72 27.69 9.95
N LEU A 36 -10.36 26.50 9.43
CA LEU A 36 -9.42 26.35 8.31
C LEU A 36 -10.16 25.69 7.14
N SER A 37 -9.99 26.18 5.93
CA SER A 37 -10.62 25.60 4.74
C SER A 37 -9.80 25.81 3.48
N ASN A 38 -9.92 24.85 2.57
CA ASN A 38 -9.47 24.93 1.18
C ASN A 38 -10.61 24.45 0.26
N ASP A 39 -10.32 24.19 -1.01
CA ASP A 39 -11.30 23.72 -2.01
C ASP A 39 -11.81 22.29 -1.74
N LYS A 40 -11.12 21.49 -0.91
CA LYS A 40 -11.45 20.08 -0.64
C LYS A 40 -12.02 19.85 0.75
N ILE A 41 -11.48 20.53 1.77
CA ILE A 41 -11.75 20.26 3.18
C ILE A 41 -12.00 21.55 3.96
N ALA A 42 -12.97 21.52 4.85
CA ALA A 42 -13.11 22.51 5.93
C ALA A 42 -13.04 21.79 7.28
N VAL A 43 -12.24 22.33 8.22
CA VAL A 43 -12.16 21.87 9.62
C VAL A 43 -12.29 23.07 10.53
N ALA A 44 -13.11 22.94 11.57
CA ALA A 44 -13.29 24.00 12.56
C ALA A 44 -13.25 23.45 14.00
N ILE A 45 -12.65 24.23 14.87
CA ILE A 45 -12.54 23.95 16.31
C ILE A 45 -13.32 25.01 17.07
N GLY A 46 -14.17 24.58 17.99
CA GLY A 46 -14.91 25.46 18.91
C GLY A 46 -13.99 26.15 19.92
N GLN A 47 -14.48 27.22 20.55
CA GLN A 47 -13.73 27.92 21.61
C GLN A 47 -13.47 27.04 22.84
N ASP A 48 -14.33 26.05 23.04
CA ASP A 48 -14.22 25.04 24.10
C ASP A 48 -13.28 23.88 23.73
N GLY A 49 -12.70 23.89 22.53
CA GLY A 49 -11.80 22.84 22.01
C GLY A 49 -12.53 21.64 21.41
N SER A 50 -13.84 21.73 21.14
CA SER A 50 -14.61 20.70 20.43
C SER A 50 -14.30 20.68 18.93
N LEU A 51 -14.55 19.53 18.27
CA LEU A 51 -14.50 19.42 16.81
C LEU A 51 -15.85 19.89 16.23
N ALA A 52 -15.90 21.14 15.80
CA ALA A 52 -17.14 21.80 15.37
C ALA A 52 -17.48 21.52 13.88
N CYS A 53 -16.49 21.24 13.04
CA CYS A 53 -16.69 20.96 11.61
C CYS A 53 -15.59 20.03 11.10
N LEU A 54 -15.96 19.09 10.24
CA LEU A 54 -15.05 18.28 9.41
C LEU A 54 -15.79 17.95 8.11
N ARG A 55 -15.66 18.82 7.14
CA ARG A 55 -16.53 18.84 5.95
C ARG A 55 -15.78 18.47 4.68
N ASN A 56 -16.40 17.61 3.88
CA ASN A 56 -16.03 17.38 2.50
C ASN A 56 -16.61 18.51 1.62
N MET A 57 -15.76 19.38 1.10
CA MET A 57 -16.19 20.54 0.32
C MET A 57 -16.78 20.18 -1.04
N ASN A 58 -16.42 19.02 -1.60
CA ASN A 58 -16.95 18.56 -2.87
C ASN A 58 -18.41 18.11 -2.76
N THR A 59 -18.81 17.54 -1.62
CA THR A 59 -20.17 17.02 -1.39
C THR A 59 -20.98 17.89 -0.44
N GLY A 60 -20.34 18.80 0.28
CA GLY A 60 -20.93 19.62 1.33
C GLY A 60 -21.22 18.87 2.63
N HIS A 61 -20.95 17.56 2.72
CA HIS A 61 -21.25 16.76 3.92
C HIS A 61 -20.27 17.05 5.07
N ASP A 62 -20.81 17.27 6.25
CA ASP A 62 -20.06 17.47 7.50
C ASP A 62 -20.12 16.20 8.37
N TYR A 63 -18.96 15.65 8.70
CA TYR A 63 -18.84 14.45 9.53
C TYR A 63 -18.82 14.75 11.04
N ALA A 64 -18.56 16.00 11.43
CA ALA A 64 -18.53 16.41 12.84
C ALA A 64 -19.94 16.77 13.35
N ALA A 65 -20.11 16.71 14.67
CA ALA A 65 -21.34 17.07 15.36
C ALA A 65 -21.05 17.90 16.62
N ASP A 66 -20.08 18.81 16.57
CA ASP A 66 -19.62 19.60 17.72
C ASP A 66 -19.26 18.71 18.91
N GLY A 67 -18.40 17.74 18.66
CA GLY A 67 -18.10 16.62 19.55
C GLY A 67 -16.74 16.70 20.23
N LEU A 68 -16.56 15.82 21.23
CA LEU A 68 -15.29 15.64 21.94
C LEU A 68 -14.14 15.37 20.98
N LEU A 69 -13.09 16.20 21.05
CA LEU A 69 -11.91 16.08 20.18
C LEU A 69 -10.83 15.17 20.80
N TRP A 70 -10.71 15.13 22.13
CA TRP A 70 -9.70 14.35 22.82
C TRP A 70 -10.10 13.94 24.22
N ARG A 71 -9.46 12.87 24.72
CA ARG A 71 -9.45 12.46 26.13
C ARG A 71 -8.11 11.82 26.47
N MET A 72 -7.78 11.78 27.76
CA MET A 72 -6.60 11.06 28.23
C MET A 72 -6.88 10.29 29.51
N TYR A 73 -5.99 9.35 29.82
CA TYR A 73 -6.02 8.60 31.08
C TYR A 73 -4.65 8.69 31.74
N TYR A 74 -4.68 8.93 33.07
CA TYR A 74 -3.47 8.95 33.88
C TYR A 74 -3.59 8.07 35.10
N ASP A 75 -2.44 7.65 35.64
CA ASP A 75 -2.31 6.94 36.90
C ASP A 75 -1.79 7.89 37.99
N SER A 76 -2.35 7.80 39.18
CA SER A 76 -1.83 8.38 40.40
C SER A 76 -1.45 7.27 41.41
N PRO A 77 -0.75 7.59 42.52
CA PRO A 77 -0.46 6.59 43.55
C PRO A 77 -1.72 5.97 44.17
N ALA A 78 -2.81 6.74 44.22
CA ALA A 78 -4.04 6.31 44.83
C ALA A 78 -5.00 5.57 43.91
N GLU A 79 -4.98 5.89 42.60
CA GLU A 79 -5.95 5.36 41.63
C GLU A 79 -5.33 5.24 40.24
N LYS A 80 -5.74 4.22 39.49
CA LYS A 80 -5.34 3.95 38.10
C LYS A 80 -6.43 4.35 37.11
N GLU A 81 -6.05 4.65 35.88
CA GLU A 81 -6.96 4.92 34.78
C GLU A 81 -7.93 6.07 35.03
N ILE A 82 -7.44 7.15 35.65
CA ILE A 82 -8.26 8.35 35.89
C ILE A 82 -8.44 9.07 34.56
N GLN A 83 -9.69 9.26 34.15
CA GLN A 83 -10.04 9.92 32.89
C GLN A 83 -10.05 11.45 33.05
N ILE A 84 -9.51 12.11 32.01
CA ILE A 84 -9.67 13.55 31.76
C ILE A 84 -10.33 13.69 30.39
N LEU A 85 -11.40 14.49 30.29
CA LEU A 85 -12.05 14.81 29.01
C LEU A 85 -11.66 16.22 28.59
N GLY A 86 -11.44 16.37 27.27
CA GLY A 86 -11.15 17.67 26.68
C GLY A 86 -12.26 18.69 26.85
N SER A 87 -13.53 18.24 26.87
CA SER A 87 -14.71 19.06 27.14
C SER A 87 -14.75 19.69 28.53
N ASP A 88 -14.01 19.12 29.49
CA ASP A 88 -13.95 19.64 30.86
C ASP A 88 -12.78 20.63 31.06
N GLN A 89 -12.04 20.92 29.99
CA GLN A 89 -10.85 21.75 29.99
C GLN A 89 -11.07 23.02 29.14
N THR A 90 -10.35 24.09 29.46
CA THR A 90 -10.41 25.33 28.70
C THR A 90 -9.07 25.57 28.01
N PRO A 91 -8.98 25.55 26.65
CA PRO A 91 -7.74 25.83 25.94
C PRO A 91 -7.51 27.30 25.69
N ASP A 92 -6.26 27.70 25.58
CA ASP A 92 -5.88 28.89 24.83
C ASP A 92 -5.77 28.50 23.35
N VAL A 93 -6.62 29.09 22.51
CA VAL A 93 -6.67 28.77 21.08
C VAL A 93 -6.01 29.87 20.26
N SER A 94 -5.14 29.50 19.33
CA SER A 94 -4.51 30.41 18.36
C SER A 94 -4.52 29.81 16.97
N VAL A 95 -4.57 30.68 15.96
CA VAL A 95 -4.50 30.32 14.54
C VAL A 95 -3.31 31.02 13.91
N ASP A 96 -2.44 30.24 13.27
CA ASP A 96 -1.32 30.75 12.48
C ASP A 96 -1.26 30.02 11.11
N GLY A 97 -1.57 30.75 10.05
CA GLY A 97 -1.69 30.23 8.71
C GLY A 97 -2.70 29.11 8.59
N ASN A 98 -2.25 27.89 8.32
CA ASN A 98 -3.07 26.69 8.19
C ASN A 98 -3.10 25.80 9.45
N VAL A 99 -2.70 26.34 10.62
CA VAL A 99 -2.60 25.62 11.89
C VAL A 99 -3.46 26.27 12.95
N ILE A 100 -4.33 25.48 13.59
CA ILE A 100 -4.99 25.82 14.86
C ILE A 100 -4.21 25.12 15.97
N THR A 101 -3.84 25.85 17.01
CA THR A 101 -3.16 25.33 18.20
C THR A 101 -4.02 25.55 19.42
N LEU A 102 -4.26 24.46 20.18
CA LEU A 102 -4.94 24.46 21.46
C LEU A 102 -3.92 24.16 22.56
N LYS A 103 -3.77 25.06 23.54
CA LYS A 103 -2.87 24.88 24.68
C LYS A 103 -3.65 24.81 25.98
N TYR A 104 -3.45 23.72 26.70
CA TYR A 104 -3.99 23.49 28.04
C TYR A 104 -2.81 23.55 29.00
N HIS A 105 -2.68 24.66 29.77
CA HIS A 105 -1.50 24.91 30.60
C HIS A 105 -1.53 24.12 31.91
N LYS A 106 -2.71 23.83 32.43
CA LYS A 106 -2.95 22.97 33.58
C LYS A 106 -4.25 22.22 33.35
N LEU A 107 -4.26 20.96 33.67
CA LEU A 107 -5.46 20.14 33.54
C LEU A 107 -6.22 20.08 34.84
N VAL A 108 -7.54 20.07 34.77
CA VAL A 108 -8.41 19.90 35.90
C VAL A 108 -8.94 18.47 35.93
N SER A 109 -8.71 17.75 37.04
CA SER A 109 -9.25 16.42 37.26
C SER A 109 -10.02 16.41 38.61
N ARG A 110 -11.32 16.13 38.52
CA ARG A 110 -12.20 16.10 39.75
C ARG A 110 -12.10 17.35 40.63
N GLY A 111 -11.97 18.52 40.00
CA GLY A 111 -11.87 19.81 40.68
C GLY A 111 -10.48 20.16 41.23
N THR A 112 -9.46 19.34 40.95
CA THR A 112 -8.07 19.62 41.30
C THR A 112 -7.27 19.98 40.05
N GLU A 113 -6.51 21.07 40.09
CA GLU A 113 -5.55 21.40 39.07
C GLU A 113 -4.32 20.49 39.18
N LEU A 114 -3.88 19.96 38.04
CA LEU A 114 -2.67 19.12 37.85
C LEU A 114 -1.64 19.89 37.07
N ASP A 115 -0.37 19.77 37.41
CA ASP A 115 0.74 20.33 36.62
C ASP A 115 1.07 19.44 35.41
N MET A 116 0.05 19.25 34.57
CA MET A 116 0.10 18.57 33.31
C MET A 116 -0.30 19.53 32.20
N GLN A 117 0.46 19.54 31.10
CA GLN A 117 0.19 20.38 29.94
C GLN A 117 -0.11 19.53 28.73
N VAL A 118 -1.09 19.98 27.93
CA VAL A 118 -1.43 19.37 26.64
C VAL A 118 -1.41 20.46 25.57
N THR A 119 -0.67 20.24 24.50
CA THR A 119 -0.72 21.06 23.30
C THR A 119 -1.22 20.20 22.15
N LEU A 120 -2.30 20.60 21.52
CA LEU A 120 -2.86 19.94 20.35
C LEU A 120 -2.78 20.88 19.16
N THR A 121 -2.46 20.32 17.98
CA THR A 121 -2.43 21.07 16.72
C THR A 121 -3.36 20.41 15.70
N VAL A 122 -4.07 21.25 14.95
CA VAL A 122 -4.90 20.87 13.81
C VAL A 122 -4.38 21.61 12.61
N THR A 123 -3.73 20.91 11.70
CA THR A 123 -3.09 21.48 10.52
C THR A 123 -3.86 21.07 9.26
N LEU A 124 -4.35 22.03 8.51
CA LEU A 124 -4.97 21.76 7.22
C LEU A 124 -3.87 21.61 6.16
N GLU A 125 -3.70 20.38 5.65
CA GLU A 125 -2.89 20.09 4.48
C GLU A 125 -3.78 20.17 3.21
N GLU A 126 -3.22 19.91 2.06
CA GLU A 126 -3.96 20.03 0.80
C GLU A 126 -5.18 19.09 0.70
N ASP A 127 -4.99 17.83 1.10
CA ASP A 127 -5.95 16.73 0.92
C ASP A 127 -6.35 16.03 2.24
N LYS A 128 -5.88 16.53 3.39
CA LYS A 128 -6.12 15.94 4.71
C LYS A 128 -5.91 16.95 5.83
N VAL A 129 -6.40 16.61 6.99
CA VAL A 129 -6.15 17.33 8.25
C VAL A 129 -5.20 16.50 9.09
N ARG A 130 -4.09 17.10 9.51
CA ARG A 130 -3.12 16.47 10.42
C ARG A 130 -3.36 16.94 11.84
N PHE A 131 -3.28 15.98 12.77
CA PHE A 131 -3.49 16.17 14.19
C PHE A 131 -2.21 15.83 14.96
N GLY A 132 -1.62 16.85 15.58
CA GLY A 132 -0.42 16.73 16.40
C GLY A 132 -0.72 16.93 17.85
N SER A 133 0.04 16.27 18.72
CA SER A 133 -0.11 16.36 20.17
C SER A 133 1.25 16.38 20.87
N ALA A 134 1.35 17.19 21.93
CA ALA A 134 2.51 17.20 22.82
C ALA A 134 2.01 17.25 24.27
N LEU A 135 2.68 16.48 25.13
CA LEU A 135 2.38 16.35 26.56
C LEU A 135 3.61 16.77 27.38
N ILE A 136 3.38 17.45 28.48
CA ILE A 136 4.36 17.68 29.54
C ILE A 136 3.72 17.25 30.85
N ASN A 137 4.33 16.31 31.56
CA ASN A 137 3.85 15.82 32.85
C ASN A 137 4.81 16.26 33.97
N ASN A 138 4.48 17.34 34.68
CA ASN A 138 5.21 17.78 35.89
C ASN A 138 4.52 17.34 37.18
N GLU A 139 3.34 16.68 37.09
CA GLU A 139 2.60 16.27 38.28
C GLU A 139 3.31 15.11 38.99
N PRO A 140 3.73 15.28 40.26
CA PRO A 140 4.53 14.29 40.97
C PRO A 140 3.83 12.93 41.11
N HIS A 141 4.62 11.86 40.89
CA HIS A 141 4.16 10.47 41.10
C HIS A 141 3.00 10.04 40.19
N THR A 142 2.80 10.70 39.05
CA THR A 142 1.78 10.34 38.08
C THR A 142 2.41 9.83 36.77
N VAL A 143 1.58 9.16 35.98
CA VAL A 143 1.95 8.71 34.63
C VAL A 143 0.79 8.97 33.69
N ILE A 144 0.96 9.75 32.64
CA ILE A 144 -0.02 9.85 31.55
C ILE A 144 0.12 8.58 30.70
N ARG A 145 -0.89 7.70 30.77
CA ARG A 145 -0.84 6.38 30.13
C ARG A 145 -1.32 6.38 28.71
N GLU A 146 -2.44 7.03 28.46
CA GLU A 146 -3.15 6.97 27.19
C GLU A 146 -3.59 8.38 26.77
N LEU A 147 -3.47 8.66 25.47
CA LEU A 147 -4.05 9.81 24.81
C LEU A 147 -4.90 9.34 23.63
N HIS A 148 -6.17 9.69 23.65
CA HIS A 148 -7.10 9.46 22.54
C HIS A 148 -7.28 10.77 21.78
N TYR A 149 -6.65 10.89 20.64
CA TYR A 149 -6.66 12.09 19.79
C TYR A 149 -6.20 11.76 18.36
N PRO A 150 -6.83 12.29 17.31
CA PRO A 150 -8.13 12.99 17.33
C PRO A 150 -9.29 12.02 17.56
N LEU A 151 -10.40 12.55 18.06
CA LEU A 151 -11.68 11.86 18.14
C LEU A 151 -12.71 12.59 17.26
N VAL A 152 -13.47 11.85 16.48
CA VAL A 152 -14.70 12.29 15.83
C VAL A 152 -15.84 11.65 16.59
N HIS A 153 -16.27 12.33 17.66
CA HIS A 153 -17.36 11.86 18.55
C HIS A 153 -18.70 12.34 18.01
N GLY A 154 -19.71 11.48 18.02
CA GLY A 154 -21.01 11.79 17.44
C GLY A 154 -21.01 11.85 15.91
N ALA A 155 -20.10 11.12 15.27
CA ALA A 155 -19.88 11.15 13.82
C ALA A 155 -21.20 11.09 13.04
N GLN A 156 -21.41 12.06 12.13
CA GLN A 156 -22.57 12.15 11.26
C GLN A 156 -22.29 11.39 9.96
N LEU A 157 -22.90 10.20 9.83
CA LEU A 157 -22.66 9.34 8.66
C LEU A 157 -23.84 9.36 7.70
N PRO A 158 -23.61 9.53 6.38
CA PRO A 158 -24.63 9.22 5.38
C PRO A 158 -25.12 7.78 5.50
N LYS A 159 -26.39 7.53 5.13
CA LYS A 159 -27.05 6.22 5.32
C LYS A 159 -26.38 5.07 4.57
N ASP A 160 -25.72 5.35 3.47
CA ASP A 160 -25.00 4.39 2.64
C ASP A 160 -23.60 4.06 3.12
N HIS A 161 -23.11 4.78 4.15
CA HIS A 161 -21.73 4.60 4.62
C HIS A 161 -21.52 3.26 5.30
N LYS A 162 -20.42 2.63 4.90
CA LYS A 162 -19.88 1.38 5.43
C LYS A 162 -18.57 1.67 6.14
N LEU A 163 -18.29 0.92 7.19
CA LEU A 163 -17.00 0.94 7.85
C LEU A 163 -16.11 -0.14 7.26
N PHE A 164 -14.88 0.20 6.92
CA PHE A 164 -13.84 -0.78 6.64
C PHE A 164 -12.66 -0.64 7.59
N THR A 165 -12.04 -1.76 7.91
CA THR A 165 -10.81 -1.83 8.70
C THR A 165 -9.77 -2.63 7.93
N ALA A 166 -8.48 -2.43 8.23
CA ALA A 166 -7.40 -3.27 7.70
C ALA A 166 -7.23 -4.59 8.49
N GLU A 167 -8.24 -4.96 9.30
CA GLU A 167 -8.26 -6.20 10.06
C GLU A 167 -8.25 -7.39 9.10
N ALA A 168 -7.28 -8.28 9.28
CA ALA A 168 -7.08 -9.45 8.44
C ALA A 168 -7.10 -9.15 6.92
N GLY A 169 -6.57 -7.99 6.52
CA GLY A 169 -6.46 -7.57 5.13
C GLY A 169 -7.60 -6.71 4.59
N GLY A 170 -8.77 -6.68 5.24
CA GLY A 170 -9.86 -5.81 4.79
C GLY A 170 -11.25 -6.26 5.20
N GLN A 171 -11.65 -6.00 6.44
CA GLN A 171 -13.00 -6.32 6.93
C GLN A 171 -13.98 -5.19 6.62
N LEU A 172 -15.19 -5.53 6.17
CA LEU A 172 -16.23 -4.58 5.76
C LEU A 172 -17.50 -4.75 6.61
N PHE A 173 -18.03 -3.63 7.09
CA PHE A 173 -19.28 -3.57 7.87
C PHE A 173 -20.29 -2.66 7.19
N ASP A 174 -21.40 -3.23 6.70
CA ASP A 174 -22.44 -2.48 5.98
C ASP A 174 -23.20 -1.46 6.83
N ASN A 175 -23.25 -1.66 8.14
CA ASN A 175 -23.89 -0.74 9.08
C ASN A 175 -23.02 -0.58 10.35
N PRO A 176 -22.16 0.43 10.41
CA PRO A 176 -21.26 0.64 11.53
C PRO A 176 -21.94 0.67 12.89
N ALA A 177 -23.02 1.43 13.03
CA ALA A 177 -23.76 1.57 14.29
C ALA A 177 -24.37 0.23 14.75
N GLN A 178 -24.95 -0.53 13.83
CA GLN A 178 -25.53 -1.82 14.14
C GLN A 178 -24.50 -2.84 14.59
N VAL A 179 -23.32 -2.85 13.92
CA VAL A 179 -22.25 -3.82 14.22
C VAL A 179 -21.59 -3.47 15.55
N ILE A 180 -21.07 -2.26 15.69
CA ILE A 180 -20.37 -1.83 16.90
C ILE A 180 -21.32 -1.84 18.09
N GLY A 181 -22.56 -1.38 17.93
CA GLY A 181 -23.57 -1.33 18.97
C GLY A 181 -24.02 -2.70 19.50
N LYS A 182 -23.79 -3.79 18.77
CA LYS A 182 -24.10 -5.17 19.19
C LYS A 182 -22.95 -5.85 19.92
N ILE A 183 -21.72 -5.38 19.81
CA ILE A 183 -20.56 -5.97 20.46
C ILE A 183 -20.73 -5.82 21.97
N SER A 184 -20.64 -6.93 22.71
CA SER A 184 -20.79 -6.90 24.17
C SER A 184 -19.67 -6.07 24.80
N SER A 185 -20.02 -5.19 25.75
CA SER A 185 -19.01 -4.55 26.58
C SER A 185 -18.33 -5.58 27.46
N SER A 186 -17.05 -5.32 27.84
CA SER A 186 -16.39 -6.10 28.87
C SER A 186 -17.25 -6.17 30.15
N PRO A 187 -17.40 -7.33 30.80
CA PRO A 187 -18.15 -7.48 32.01
C PRO A 187 -17.58 -6.67 33.20
N TYR A 188 -16.36 -6.19 33.08
CA TYR A 188 -15.67 -5.39 34.11
C TYR A 188 -15.87 -3.89 33.96
N LYS A 189 -16.66 -3.42 33.01
CA LYS A 189 -16.89 -1.99 32.79
C LYS A 189 -17.91 -1.46 33.82
N LYS A 190 -17.53 -0.34 34.41
CA LYS A 190 -18.41 0.41 35.34
C LYS A 190 -19.65 0.91 34.58
N PRO A 191 -20.80 1.06 35.24
CA PRO A 191 -22.05 1.52 34.64
C PRO A 191 -21.93 2.85 33.86
N GLU A 192 -21.05 3.73 34.29
CA GLU A 192 -20.77 5.02 33.65
C GLU A 192 -20.07 4.91 32.31
N GLN A 193 -19.54 3.74 31.93
CA GLN A 193 -18.96 3.47 30.65
C GLN A 193 -20.02 2.95 29.67
N PHE A 194 -20.98 3.78 29.32
CA PHE A 194 -22.09 3.43 28.41
C PHE A 194 -21.68 3.41 26.95
N PHE A 195 -20.71 2.59 26.60
CA PHE A 195 -20.31 2.39 25.19
C PHE A 195 -20.04 0.92 24.84
N ARG A 196 -20.13 0.64 23.55
CA ARG A 196 -19.71 -0.59 22.91
C ARG A 196 -18.44 -0.30 22.13
N GLN A 197 -17.57 -1.28 21.96
CA GLN A 197 -16.30 -1.06 21.27
C GLN A 197 -15.89 -2.23 20.41
N LYS A 198 -15.28 -1.89 19.29
CA LYS A 198 -14.48 -2.76 18.45
C LYS A 198 -13.08 -2.15 18.29
N ASP A 199 -12.48 -1.73 19.39
CA ASP A 199 -11.12 -1.18 19.34
C ASP A 199 -10.14 -2.27 18.91
N VAL A 200 -9.26 -1.94 17.94
CA VAL A 200 -8.31 -2.88 17.36
C VAL A 200 -6.90 -2.30 17.31
N LYS A 201 -5.90 -3.13 17.59
CA LYS A 201 -4.50 -2.73 17.64
C LYS A 201 -3.83 -2.94 16.29
N TYR A 202 -3.18 -1.88 15.76
CA TYR A 202 -2.30 -2.00 14.61
C TYR A 202 -1.15 -2.96 14.88
N GLY A 203 -0.88 -3.82 13.93
CA GLY A 203 0.19 -4.82 14.00
C GLY A 203 -0.20 -6.15 14.64
N ALA A 204 -1.35 -6.23 15.37
CA ALA A 204 -1.86 -7.50 15.88
C ALA A 204 -2.67 -8.23 14.79
N LYS A 205 -3.92 -7.84 14.59
CA LYS A 205 -4.76 -8.35 13.50
C LYS A 205 -5.01 -7.32 12.41
N VAL A 206 -4.58 -6.10 12.63
CA VAL A 206 -4.73 -4.97 11.70
C VAL A 206 -3.44 -4.80 10.93
N PHE A 207 -3.50 -5.00 9.63
CA PHE A 207 -2.31 -5.08 8.77
C PHE A 207 -1.79 -3.72 8.31
N MET A 208 -2.62 -2.68 8.37
CA MET A 208 -2.30 -1.30 7.98
C MET A 208 -2.76 -0.33 9.07
N ASN A 209 -1.98 0.72 9.32
CA ASN A 209 -2.31 1.69 10.38
C ASN A 209 -3.38 2.70 9.94
N CYS A 210 -4.48 2.20 9.39
CA CYS A 210 -5.60 2.99 8.93
C CYS A 210 -6.92 2.21 8.94
N PHE A 211 -8.01 2.96 8.89
CA PHE A 211 -9.37 2.48 8.68
C PHE A 211 -10.19 3.61 8.03
N GLY A 212 -11.43 3.36 7.69
CA GLY A 212 -12.25 4.44 7.15
C GLY A 212 -13.71 4.07 6.93
N LEU A 213 -14.42 5.05 6.42
CA LEU A 213 -15.81 4.99 6.07
C LEU A 213 -15.96 5.34 4.59
N PHE A 214 -16.88 4.70 3.88
CA PHE A 214 -17.21 5.09 2.52
C PHE A 214 -18.64 4.75 2.15
N GLY A 215 -19.22 5.59 1.29
CA GLY A 215 -20.46 5.36 0.61
C GLY A 215 -20.24 5.27 -0.91
N GLU A 216 -21.26 5.58 -1.66
CA GLU A 216 -21.22 5.49 -3.14
C GLU A 216 -20.22 6.51 -3.74
N ASN A 217 -20.20 7.74 -3.22
CA ASN A 217 -19.47 8.85 -3.83
C ASN A 217 -18.50 9.56 -2.90
N GLN A 218 -18.45 9.22 -1.63
CA GLN A 218 -17.60 9.89 -0.64
C GLN A 218 -17.24 8.99 0.53
N GLY A 219 -16.21 9.38 1.27
CA GLY A 219 -15.75 8.67 2.45
C GLY A 219 -14.96 9.55 3.40
N LEU A 220 -14.56 8.93 4.51
CA LEU A 220 -13.72 9.52 5.54
C LEU A 220 -12.60 8.53 5.88
N TYR A 221 -11.39 8.93 5.60
CA TYR A 221 -10.17 8.18 5.89
C TYR A 221 -9.60 8.57 7.25
N PHE A 222 -9.14 7.59 8.01
CA PHE A 222 -8.38 7.74 9.25
C PHE A 222 -7.06 7.00 9.10
N GLY A 223 -5.93 7.70 9.27
CA GLY A 223 -4.60 7.11 9.22
C GLY A 223 -3.71 7.59 10.35
N SER A 224 -2.94 6.70 10.96
CA SER A 224 -1.83 7.08 11.82
C SER A 224 -0.54 6.96 11.01
N HIS A 225 -0.08 8.07 10.45
CA HIS A 225 1.11 8.20 9.60
C HIS A 225 2.37 8.33 10.46
N ASP A 226 2.54 7.38 11.38
CA ASP A 226 3.59 7.35 12.39
C ASP A 226 4.73 6.41 11.97
N GLN A 227 5.84 6.97 11.50
CA GLN A 227 7.03 6.21 11.11
C GLN A 227 7.83 5.66 12.31
N THR A 228 7.50 6.05 13.53
CA THR A 228 8.07 5.44 14.73
C THR A 228 7.44 4.09 15.03
N PHE A 229 6.27 3.81 14.44
CA PHE A 229 5.48 2.59 14.64
C PHE A 229 5.23 2.27 16.12
N GLN A 230 5.10 3.29 16.98
CA GLN A 230 4.69 3.08 18.35
C GLN A 230 3.28 2.50 18.42
N ASP A 231 2.97 1.80 19.50
CA ASP A 231 1.67 1.17 19.71
C ASP A 231 0.53 2.13 19.43
N THR A 232 -0.34 1.74 18.49
CA THR A 232 -1.49 2.52 18.04
C THR A 232 -2.72 1.64 18.02
N TRP A 233 -3.81 2.14 18.62
CA TRP A 233 -5.11 1.49 18.53
C TRP A 233 -6.07 2.37 17.72
N HIS A 234 -6.87 1.71 16.89
CA HIS A 234 -8.00 2.32 16.21
C HIS A 234 -9.22 2.23 17.13
N GLY A 235 -9.74 3.37 17.56
CA GLY A 235 -10.92 3.49 18.39
C GLY A 235 -12.18 3.43 17.53
N LEU A 236 -12.99 2.40 17.68
CA LEU A 236 -14.24 2.18 16.98
C LEU A 236 -15.33 1.95 18.03
N ARG A 237 -16.07 3.01 18.41
CA ARG A 237 -16.98 2.97 19.56
C ARG A 237 -18.38 3.45 19.21
N ALA A 238 -19.36 2.94 19.94
CA ALA A 238 -20.74 3.37 19.88
C ALA A 238 -21.24 3.66 21.31
N TYR A 239 -21.56 4.91 21.58
CA TYR A 239 -22.10 5.36 22.86
C TYR A 239 -23.61 5.26 22.88
N ARG A 240 -24.17 5.15 24.07
CA ARG A 240 -25.61 5.09 24.28
C ARG A 240 -26.24 6.47 24.06
N ASN A 241 -27.14 6.56 23.13
CA ASN A 241 -27.96 7.74 22.90
C ASN A 241 -29.01 7.82 24.00
N SER A 242 -29.02 8.92 24.76
CA SER A 242 -29.93 9.11 25.88
C SER A 242 -31.41 9.18 25.48
N ALA A 243 -31.69 9.69 24.27
CA ALA A 243 -33.06 9.82 23.77
C ALA A 243 -33.62 8.50 23.25
N SER A 244 -32.84 7.73 22.46
CA SER A 244 -33.27 6.48 21.84
C SER A 244 -33.00 5.25 22.70
N GLY A 245 -32.08 5.34 23.67
CA GLY A 245 -31.56 4.23 24.46
C GLY A 245 -30.70 3.25 23.67
N LYS A 246 -30.43 3.49 22.35
CA LYS A 246 -29.62 2.66 21.49
C LYS A 246 -28.16 3.08 21.55
N TYR A 247 -27.25 2.18 21.10
CA TYR A 247 -25.83 2.47 20.92
C TYR A 247 -25.60 2.90 19.48
N ASP A 248 -25.90 4.15 19.16
CA ASP A 248 -25.85 4.73 17.81
C ASP A 248 -25.11 6.07 17.72
N VAL A 249 -24.56 6.58 18.84
CA VAL A 249 -23.64 7.72 18.82
C VAL A 249 -22.23 7.18 18.56
N LEU A 250 -21.76 7.31 17.31
CA LEU A 250 -20.50 6.73 16.89
C LEU A 250 -19.31 7.63 17.23
N GLU A 251 -18.20 7.01 17.59
CA GLU A 251 -16.92 7.68 17.81
C GLU A 251 -15.82 6.91 17.09
N PHE A 252 -15.00 7.64 16.33
CA PHE A 252 -13.83 7.13 15.63
C PHE A 252 -12.60 7.95 15.97
N GLY A 253 -11.43 7.29 16.09
CA GLY A 253 -10.18 7.99 16.35
C GLY A 253 -8.99 7.07 16.64
N PHE A 254 -7.92 7.66 17.17
CA PHE A 254 -6.70 6.96 17.50
C PHE A 254 -6.37 7.04 18.97
N PHE A 255 -5.82 5.94 19.52
CA PHE A 255 -5.33 5.87 20.88
C PHE A 255 -3.83 5.60 20.85
N LYS A 256 -3.07 6.45 21.53
CA LYS A 256 -1.63 6.35 21.72
C LYS A 256 -1.31 6.10 23.20
N TYR A 257 -0.17 5.49 23.45
CA TYR A 257 0.26 5.07 24.78
C TYR A 257 1.58 5.74 25.14
N PRO A 258 1.57 7.04 25.50
CA PRO A 258 2.77 7.81 25.83
C PRO A 258 3.54 7.28 27.03
N HIS A 259 2.88 6.71 28.03
CA HIS A 259 3.49 6.37 29.32
C HIS A 259 4.41 7.48 29.85
N CYS A 260 3.95 8.74 29.74
CA CYS A 260 4.71 9.94 30.13
C CYS A 260 4.76 10.07 31.64
N PHE A 261 5.90 9.73 32.24
CA PHE A 261 6.12 9.81 33.69
C PHE A 261 6.32 11.25 34.16
N ALA A 262 6.21 11.47 35.49
CA ALA A 262 6.47 12.76 36.09
C ALA A 262 7.86 13.30 35.72
N GLY A 263 7.94 14.52 35.17
CA GLY A 263 9.15 15.16 34.67
C GLY A 263 9.45 14.87 33.20
N GLU A 264 8.62 14.10 32.50
CA GLU A 264 8.83 13.76 31.10
C GLU A 264 7.95 14.56 30.14
N THR A 265 8.34 14.52 28.87
CA THR A 265 7.57 15.04 27.73
C THR A 265 7.36 13.96 26.70
N TRP A 266 6.28 14.07 25.94
CA TRP A 266 6.01 13.17 24.83
C TRP A 266 5.31 13.93 23.70
N GLU A 267 5.55 13.53 22.44
CA GLU A 267 4.92 14.13 21.29
C GLU A 267 4.55 13.12 20.20
N CYS A 268 3.50 13.41 19.43
CA CYS A 268 3.10 12.64 18.26
C CYS A 268 2.42 13.59 17.26
N ASN A 269 2.95 13.68 16.05
CA ASN A 269 2.40 14.52 14.97
C ASN A 269 2.07 13.65 13.73
N ALA A 270 1.31 12.58 13.94
CA ALA A 270 1.21 11.53 12.95
C ALA A 270 -0.23 11.19 12.51
N ASN A 271 -1.25 11.54 13.29
CA ASN A 271 -2.61 11.16 12.97
C ASN A 271 -3.19 12.09 11.90
N VAL A 272 -3.88 11.51 10.92
CA VAL A 272 -4.53 12.27 9.84
C VAL A 272 -5.96 11.80 9.63
N ILE A 273 -6.83 12.73 9.25
CA ILE A 273 -8.20 12.46 8.80
C ILE A 273 -8.39 13.16 7.46
N ALA A 274 -8.97 12.46 6.47
CA ALA A 274 -9.21 13.00 5.15
C ALA A 274 -10.62 12.65 4.67
N PRO A 275 -11.55 13.62 4.57
CA PRO A 275 -12.72 13.48 3.74
C PRO A 275 -12.31 13.32 2.28
N TYR A 276 -12.89 12.37 1.56
CA TYR A 276 -12.53 12.11 0.17
C TYR A 276 -13.76 11.79 -0.70
N SER A 277 -13.59 11.89 -2.02
CA SER A 277 -14.60 11.47 -3.00
C SER A 277 -14.24 10.09 -3.57
N GLY A 278 -15.21 9.18 -3.67
CA GLY A 278 -15.05 7.83 -4.19
C GLY A 278 -15.14 6.73 -3.13
N THR A 279 -14.65 5.53 -3.49
CA THR A 279 -14.74 4.32 -2.66
C THR A 279 -13.48 4.13 -1.81
N TRP A 280 -13.40 3.01 -1.07
CA TRP A 280 -12.25 2.62 -0.25
C TRP A 280 -10.91 2.54 -1.02
N HIS A 281 -10.95 2.43 -2.34
CA HIS A 281 -9.74 2.47 -3.17
C HIS A 281 -9.01 3.82 -3.09
N VAL A 282 -9.75 4.92 -2.89
CA VAL A 282 -9.12 6.23 -2.67
C VAL A 282 -8.41 6.26 -1.33
N ALA A 283 -9.03 5.73 -0.29
CA ALA A 283 -8.39 5.58 1.04
C ALA A 283 -7.11 4.72 0.98
N SER A 284 -7.14 3.62 0.22
CA SER A 284 -5.94 2.80 -0.06
C SER A 284 -4.82 3.64 -0.67
N ARG A 285 -5.12 4.49 -1.64
CA ARG A 285 -4.13 5.35 -2.28
C ARG A 285 -3.58 6.44 -1.36
N ILE A 286 -4.42 7.05 -0.53
CA ILE A 286 -3.96 8.00 0.50
C ILE A 286 -2.96 7.31 1.44
N TYR A 287 -3.29 6.07 1.86
CA TYR A 287 -2.37 5.28 2.70
C TYR A 287 -1.08 4.93 1.97
N ARG A 288 -1.17 4.45 0.71
CA ARG A 288 0.00 4.08 -0.09
C ARG A 288 0.95 5.25 -0.34
N GLN A 289 0.44 6.46 -0.56
CA GLN A 289 1.28 7.65 -0.69
C GLN A 289 2.14 7.91 0.56
N TRP A 290 1.57 7.70 1.76
CA TRP A 290 2.37 7.77 2.99
C TRP A 290 3.36 6.60 3.09
N VAL A 291 2.94 5.38 2.77
CA VAL A 291 3.80 4.19 2.77
C VAL A 291 5.01 4.40 1.87
N ASN A 292 4.85 4.98 0.70
CA ASN A 292 5.95 5.25 -0.23
C ASN A 292 7.05 6.14 0.38
N THR A 293 6.77 6.90 1.46
CA THR A 293 7.79 7.70 2.16
C THR A 293 8.75 6.89 3.02
N TRP A 294 8.46 5.62 3.28
CA TRP A 294 9.30 4.75 4.13
C TRP A 294 9.45 3.31 3.61
N TRP A 295 8.72 2.90 2.57
CA TRP A 295 8.75 1.54 2.03
C TRP A 295 10.10 1.21 1.40
N ASP A 296 10.69 0.10 1.81
CA ASP A 296 11.95 -0.40 1.25
C ASP A 296 11.65 -1.31 0.04
N HIS A 297 11.70 -0.73 -1.17
CA HIS A 297 11.51 -1.48 -2.41
C HIS A 297 12.71 -2.40 -2.64
N ARG A 298 12.50 -3.69 -2.46
CA ARG A 298 13.49 -4.72 -2.75
C ARG A 298 12.95 -5.73 -3.72
N LYS A 299 13.82 -6.23 -4.58
CA LYS A 299 13.44 -7.28 -5.50
C LYS A 299 13.30 -8.60 -4.75
N THR A 300 12.10 -9.16 -4.75
CA THR A 300 11.83 -10.55 -4.34
C THR A 300 12.36 -11.52 -5.40
N PRO A 301 12.95 -12.66 -5.02
CA PRO A 301 13.43 -13.66 -5.98
C PRO A 301 12.34 -14.10 -6.96
N ASP A 302 12.69 -14.25 -8.24
CA ASP A 302 11.73 -14.59 -9.30
C ASP A 302 10.99 -15.91 -9.03
N TRP A 303 11.65 -16.89 -8.41
CA TRP A 303 11.01 -18.17 -8.08
C TRP A 303 9.87 -18.01 -7.05
N VAL A 304 9.94 -17.00 -6.17
CA VAL A 304 8.86 -16.70 -5.20
C VAL A 304 7.62 -16.18 -5.92
N TYR A 305 7.80 -15.28 -6.88
CA TYR A 305 6.67 -14.85 -7.74
C TYR A 305 6.10 -16.02 -8.54
N GLY A 306 6.95 -16.89 -9.09
CA GLY A 306 6.57 -18.07 -9.88
C GLY A 306 5.89 -19.18 -9.08
N MET A 307 5.89 -19.12 -7.75
CA MET A 307 5.25 -20.10 -6.88
C MET A 307 3.71 -20.08 -7.06
N LYS A 308 3.13 -21.17 -7.55
CA LYS A 308 1.68 -21.33 -7.76
C LYS A 308 0.94 -21.73 -6.49
N SER A 309 1.57 -22.57 -5.70
CA SER A 309 1.14 -23.13 -4.42
C SER A 309 2.36 -23.64 -3.68
N TRP A 310 2.21 -23.95 -2.42
CA TRP A 310 3.19 -24.68 -1.64
C TRP A 310 2.56 -25.83 -0.87
N GLN A 311 3.35 -26.89 -0.62
CA GLN A 311 3.00 -27.92 0.33
C GLN A 311 3.52 -27.53 1.71
N ARG A 312 2.74 -27.79 2.75
CA ARG A 312 3.15 -27.62 4.13
C ARG A 312 3.03 -28.96 4.85
N VAL A 313 4.16 -29.54 5.24
CA VAL A 313 4.22 -30.91 5.78
C VAL A 313 5.03 -30.93 7.08
N ILE A 314 4.50 -31.60 8.09
CA ILE A 314 5.18 -31.86 9.37
C ILE A 314 5.86 -33.23 9.29
N PHE A 315 7.18 -33.26 9.43
CA PHE A 315 7.92 -34.53 9.43
C PHE A 315 7.85 -35.23 10.79
N LYS A 316 8.06 -34.49 11.87
CA LYS A 316 7.88 -35.04 13.23
C LYS A 316 6.85 -34.20 13.98
N HIS A 317 5.83 -34.86 14.45
CA HIS A 317 4.68 -34.24 15.10
C HIS A 317 5.00 -33.79 16.54
N GLN A 318 4.15 -32.91 17.10
CA GLN A 318 4.25 -32.45 18.49
C GLN A 318 4.24 -33.60 19.51
N TYR A 319 3.71 -34.75 19.16
CA TYR A 319 3.65 -35.93 20.03
C TYR A 319 4.89 -36.83 19.92
N GLY A 320 5.93 -36.41 19.16
CA GLY A 320 7.14 -37.19 18.92
C GLY A 320 7.00 -38.25 17.84
N GLU A 321 5.85 -38.35 17.20
CA GLU A 321 5.60 -39.29 16.09
C GLU A 321 6.26 -38.78 14.81
N THR A 322 7.05 -39.64 14.16
CA THR A 322 7.61 -39.38 12.82
C THR A 322 6.55 -39.73 11.78
N LEU A 323 6.00 -38.72 11.11
CA LEU A 323 5.01 -38.86 10.05
C LEU A 323 5.68 -39.13 8.70
N PHE A 324 6.80 -38.46 8.45
CA PHE A 324 7.61 -38.60 7.25
C PHE A 324 9.09 -38.64 7.64
N SER A 325 9.84 -39.53 7.00
CA SER A 325 11.30 -39.56 7.11
C SER A 325 11.95 -38.57 6.15
N TYR A 326 13.26 -38.30 6.32
CA TYR A 326 14.01 -37.47 5.37
C TYR A 326 13.99 -38.07 3.95
N ASP A 327 14.03 -39.41 3.83
CA ASP A 327 13.93 -40.14 2.55
C ASP A 327 12.58 -39.90 1.84
N ASP A 328 11.47 -39.70 2.58
CA ASP A 328 10.15 -39.42 2.03
C ASP A 328 10.09 -38.08 1.29
N LEU A 329 11.06 -37.18 1.53
CA LEU A 329 11.14 -35.86 0.85
C LEU A 329 11.19 -36.00 -0.66
N ASN A 330 12.08 -36.89 -1.15
CA ASN A 330 12.27 -37.16 -2.58
C ASN A 330 11.39 -38.29 -3.12
N GLY A 331 10.58 -38.90 -2.27
CA GLY A 331 9.63 -39.95 -2.62
C GLY A 331 8.20 -39.43 -2.62
N LYS A 332 7.50 -39.64 -1.52
CA LYS A 332 6.08 -39.36 -1.35
C LYS A 332 5.75 -37.88 -1.47
N VAL A 333 6.60 -37.00 -0.83
CA VAL A 333 6.30 -35.57 -0.74
C VAL A 333 6.52 -34.86 -2.09
N ASP A 334 7.62 -35.17 -2.80
CA ASP A 334 7.89 -34.63 -4.12
C ASP A 334 6.83 -35.10 -5.14
N GLN A 335 6.51 -36.40 -5.16
CA GLN A 335 5.47 -36.95 -6.07
C GLN A 335 4.09 -36.31 -5.82
N ALA A 336 3.73 -36.03 -4.56
CA ALA A 336 2.50 -35.34 -4.23
C ALA A 336 2.51 -33.90 -4.78
N GLY A 337 3.61 -33.16 -4.62
CA GLY A 337 3.77 -31.83 -5.19
C GLY A 337 3.67 -31.81 -6.70
N GLN A 338 4.41 -32.69 -7.36
CA GLN A 338 4.41 -32.81 -8.82
C GLN A 338 3.02 -33.11 -9.39
N SER A 339 2.21 -33.93 -8.67
CA SER A 339 0.85 -34.28 -9.10
C SER A 339 -0.09 -33.10 -9.26
N VAL A 340 0.22 -31.97 -8.64
CA VAL A 340 -0.54 -30.73 -8.73
C VAL A 340 0.26 -29.57 -9.31
N GLY A 341 1.45 -29.84 -9.86
CA GLY A 341 2.35 -28.80 -10.40
C GLY A 341 2.85 -27.81 -9.32
N CYS A 342 2.97 -28.29 -8.08
CA CYS A 342 3.49 -27.54 -6.94
C CYS A 342 4.98 -27.86 -6.77
N ASN A 343 5.83 -26.85 -6.82
CA ASN A 343 7.29 -26.98 -6.71
C ASN A 343 7.88 -26.31 -5.45
N ALA A 344 7.06 -26.03 -4.46
CA ALA A 344 7.51 -25.43 -3.21
C ALA A 344 7.05 -26.25 -2.01
N LEU A 345 7.97 -26.49 -1.07
CA LEU A 345 7.70 -27.20 0.17
C LEU A 345 8.08 -26.35 1.38
N PHE A 346 7.14 -26.13 2.25
CA PHE A 346 7.34 -25.56 3.57
C PHE A 346 7.44 -26.67 4.60
N LEU A 347 8.68 -26.94 5.06
CA LEU A 347 9.02 -28.11 5.86
C LEU A 347 8.98 -27.81 7.36
N PHE A 348 8.04 -28.42 8.05
CA PHE A 348 7.88 -28.35 9.51
C PHE A 348 8.42 -29.59 10.23
N GLY A 349 8.72 -29.45 11.52
CA GLY A 349 9.04 -30.58 12.38
C GLY A 349 10.20 -31.43 11.90
N TRP A 350 11.15 -30.83 11.18
CA TRP A 350 12.32 -31.53 10.61
C TRP A 350 13.41 -31.85 11.64
N TRP A 351 13.31 -31.38 12.89
CA TRP A 351 14.27 -31.58 13.97
C TRP A 351 13.85 -32.66 14.95
N ALA A 352 14.78 -33.09 15.79
CA ALA A 352 14.66 -34.30 16.66
C ALA A 352 13.50 -34.21 17.66
N GLU A 353 13.27 -33.01 18.23
CA GLU A 353 12.20 -32.81 19.20
C GLU A 353 10.83 -32.72 18.58
N GLY A 354 10.75 -32.44 17.27
CA GLY A 354 9.50 -32.31 16.53
C GLY A 354 8.84 -30.91 16.67
N MET A 355 7.72 -30.73 15.95
CA MET A 355 7.01 -29.46 15.86
C MET A 355 6.66 -28.89 17.24
N ASP A 356 6.86 -27.60 17.45
CA ASP A 356 6.59 -26.84 18.68
C ASP A 356 7.40 -27.32 19.92
N HIS A 357 8.52 -27.98 19.72
CA HIS A 357 9.42 -28.41 20.80
C HIS A 357 10.84 -27.95 20.56
N GLY A 358 11.57 -27.65 21.64
CA GLY A 358 13.00 -27.39 21.63
C GLY A 358 13.45 -26.04 21.09
N ASN A 359 12.51 -25.14 20.72
CA ASN A 359 12.88 -23.80 20.21
C ASN A 359 13.76 -23.02 21.20
N PRO A 360 14.86 -22.38 20.79
CA PRO A 360 15.44 -22.27 19.44
C PRO A 360 16.56 -23.24 19.13
N ASP A 361 16.70 -24.36 19.88
CA ASP A 361 17.87 -25.28 19.74
C ASP A 361 17.83 -26.01 18.38
N TYR A 362 16.67 -26.47 17.92
CA TYR A 362 16.46 -27.17 16.66
C TYR A 362 17.53 -28.23 16.36
N SER A 363 17.70 -29.16 17.27
CA SER A 363 18.70 -30.21 17.15
C SER A 363 18.44 -31.13 15.94
N PRO A 364 19.46 -31.61 15.22
CA PRO A 364 19.25 -32.55 14.13
C PRO A 364 18.63 -33.87 14.65
N ASP A 365 17.89 -34.58 13.79
CA ASP A 365 17.41 -35.91 14.13
C ASP A 365 18.47 -36.97 13.74
N GLU A 366 19.34 -37.30 14.70
CA GLU A 366 20.40 -38.25 14.49
C GLU A 366 19.88 -39.65 14.12
N SER A 367 18.65 -40.01 14.50
CA SER A 367 18.04 -41.28 14.13
C SER A 367 17.74 -41.36 12.62
N GLN A 368 17.71 -40.19 11.93
CA GLN A 368 17.50 -40.10 10.48
C GLN A 368 18.83 -39.72 9.75
N GLY A 369 19.96 -39.72 10.43
CA GLY A 369 21.26 -39.34 9.85
C GLY A 369 21.65 -37.88 10.03
N GLY A 370 20.92 -37.14 10.85
CA GLY A 370 21.26 -35.78 11.27
C GLY A 370 21.25 -34.76 10.14
N ASP A 371 22.00 -33.66 10.34
CA ASP A 371 22.10 -32.55 9.37
C ASP A 371 22.71 -33.03 8.04
N ALA A 372 23.57 -34.03 8.01
CA ALA A 372 24.17 -34.49 6.76
C ALA A 372 23.15 -35.16 5.84
N ALA A 373 22.31 -36.03 6.38
CA ALA A 373 21.25 -36.67 5.62
C ALA A 373 20.19 -35.64 5.16
N LEU A 374 19.76 -34.74 6.04
CA LEU A 374 18.80 -33.69 5.68
C LEU A 374 19.34 -32.80 4.55
N LYS A 375 20.60 -32.39 4.61
CA LYS A 375 21.25 -31.59 3.59
C LYS A 375 21.31 -32.31 2.23
N GLU A 376 21.60 -33.60 2.21
CA GLU A 376 21.62 -34.44 0.99
C GLU A 376 20.22 -34.53 0.38
N GLU A 377 19.19 -34.79 1.20
CA GLU A 377 17.83 -34.87 0.72
C GLU A 377 17.27 -33.52 0.22
N ILE A 378 17.62 -32.39 0.89
CA ILE A 378 17.29 -31.04 0.40
C ILE A 378 17.94 -30.81 -0.98
N ALA A 379 19.22 -31.14 -1.15
CA ALA A 379 19.90 -30.95 -2.41
C ALA A 379 19.28 -31.77 -3.55
N ARG A 380 18.88 -33.02 -3.27
CA ARG A 380 18.16 -33.87 -4.24
C ARG A 380 16.81 -33.32 -4.61
N TYR A 381 16.02 -32.86 -3.61
CA TYR A 381 14.69 -32.28 -3.80
C TYR A 381 14.77 -31.03 -4.70
N GLN A 382 15.74 -30.16 -4.46
CA GLN A 382 15.91 -28.93 -5.24
C GLN A 382 16.51 -29.17 -6.62
N ALA A 383 17.31 -30.22 -6.82
CA ALA A 383 17.79 -30.62 -8.13
C ALA A 383 16.66 -31.04 -9.10
N ASN A 384 15.47 -31.37 -8.59
CA ASN A 384 14.28 -31.65 -9.37
C ASN A 384 13.50 -30.37 -9.77
N GLY A 385 14.08 -29.16 -9.55
CA GLY A 385 13.42 -27.88 -9.84
C GLY A 385 12.48 -27.40 -8.73
N ASN A 386 12.58 -27.97 -7.56
CA ASN A 386 11.77 -27.62 -6.38
C ASN A 386 12.47 -26.56 -5.51
N HIS A 387 11.68 -25.90 -4.64
CA HIS A 387 12.17 -24.96 -3.63
C HIS A 387 11.78 -25.44 -2.23
N LEU A 388 12.75 -25.47 -1.32
CA LEU A 388 12.51 -25.86 0.07
C LEU A 388 12.60 -24.63 0.97
N LEU A 389 11.55 -24.42 1.77
CA LEU A 389 11.40 -23.36 2.75
C LEU A 389 11.49 -23.99 4.14
N LEU A 390 12.53 -23.61 4.90
CA LEU A 390 12.79 -24.25 6.20
C LEU A 390 12.20 -23.44 7.34
N TYR A 391 11.42 -24.11 8.18
CA TYR A 391 10.68 -23.52 9.30
C TYR A 391 11.56 -23.30 10.53
N TYR A 392 11.39 -22.15 11.17
CA TYR A 392 11.77 -21.85 12.55
C TYR A 392 10.71 -20.97 13.20
N ASN A 393 10.61 -20.98 14.54
CA ASN A 393 9.80 -20.01 15.28
C ASN A 393 10.60 -18.74 15.56
N GLY A 394 10.02 -17.56 15.28
CA GLY A 394 10.73 -16.27 15.39
C GLY A 394 10.70 -15.65 16.80
N LYS A 395 9.83 -16.11 17.70
CA LYS A 395 9.66 -15.45 19.02
C LYS A 395 9.56 -16.39 20.21
N LEU A 396 9.15 -17.64 20.02
CA LEU A 396 8.89 -18.56 21.12
C LEU A 396 10.16 -19.29 21.56
N ILE A 397 10.38 -19.31 22.86
CA ILE A 397 11.47 -20.04 23.52
C ILE A 397 10.84 -21.11 24.39
N ASP A 398 11.07 -22.37 24.04
CA ASP A 398 10.64 -23.49 24.84
C ASP A 398 11.40 -23.48 26.18
N ARG A 399 10.67 -23.43 27.28
CA ARG A 399 11.28 -23.39 28.61
C ARG A 399 12.02 -24.68 28.96
N GLU A 400 11.83 -25.76 28.20
CA GLU A 400 12.58 -27.02 28.32
C GLU A 400 13.81 -27.07 27.42
N SER A 401 13.98 -26.10 26.48
CA SER A 401 15.16 -26.03 25.61
C SER A 401 16.47 -25.84 26.39
N ARG A 402 17.57 -26.25 25.79
CA ARG A 402 18.92 -26.02 26.36
C ARG A 402 19.19 -24.51 26.44
N PHE A 403 18.76 -23.77 25.44
CA PHE A 403 18.88 -22.30 25.39
C PHE A 403 18.21 -21.65 26.61
N TYR A 404 17.00 -22.03 26.95
CA TYR A 404 16.31 -21.46 28.10
C TYR A 404 16.97 -21.86 29.42
N ARG A 405 17.27 -23.17 29.59
CA ARG A 405 17.87 -23.72 30.82
C ARG A 405 19.30 -23.23 31.06
N SER A 406 20.01 -22.79 30.03
CA SER A 406 21.33 -22.16 30.19
C SER A 406 21.30 -20.78 30.85
N GLY A 407 20.11 -20.20 31.04
CA GLY A 407 19.92 -18.84 31.49
C GLY A 407 19.91 -17.81 30.36
N ALA A 408 20.18 -18.20 29.10
CA ALA A 408 20.10 -17.31 27.96
C ALA A 408 18.64 -16.92 27.65
N GLY A 409 17.72 -17.88 27.69
CA GLY A 409 16.30 -17.64 27.45
C GLY A 409 15.68 -16.57 28.37
N PRO A 410 15.78 -16.70 29.70
CA PRO A 410 15.29 -15.69 30.64
C PRO A 410 15.85 -14.29 30.41
N ARG A 411 17.10 -14.16 29.93
CA ARG A 411 17.69 -12.84 29.64
C ARG A 411 17.04 -12.13 28.46
N VAL A 412 16.49 -12.84 27.48
CA VAL A 412 15.94 -12.26 26.26
C VAL A 412 14.42 -12.26 26.23
N CYS A 413 13.75 -12.63 27.33
CA CYS A 413 12.29 -12.66 27.42
C CYS A 413 11.69 -11.28 27.66
N ARG A 414 10.44 -11.11 27.23
CA ARG A 414 9.59 -9.99 27.61
C ARG A 414 9.04 -10.18 29.03
N HIS A 415 8.83 -9.07 29.73
CA HIS A 415 8.22 -9.04 31.06
C HIS A 415 6.97 -8.17 31.06
N ASP A 416 6.02 -8.54 31.89
CA ASP A 416 4.84 -7.74 32.22
C ASP A 416 5.17 -6.67 33.28
N ASN A 417 4.18 -5.84 33.63
CA ASN A 417 4.34 -4.77 34.61
C ASN A 417 4.53 -5.24 36.05
N THR A 418 4.47 -6.55 36.33
CA THR A 418 4.80 -7.16 37.62
C THR A 418 6.22 -7.71 37.65
N GLY A 419 6.95 -7.64 36.55
CA GLY A 419 8.28 -8.21 36.38
C GLY A 419 8.27 -9.71 36.05
N SER A 420 7.08 -10.28 35.75
CA SER A 420 6.96 -11.68 35.37
C SER A 420 7.20 -11.89 33.87
N GLU A 421 7.84 -13.02 33.50
CA GLU A 421 8.01 -13.39 32.10
C GLU A 421 6.65 -13.51 31.40
N ILE A 422 6.55 -12.95 30.20
CA ILE A 422 5.37 -13.15 29.33
C ILE A 422 5.45 -14.54 28.71
N LEU A 423 4.40 -15.33 28.97
CA LEU A 423 4.36 -16.73 28.56
C LEU A 423 3.22 -17.00 27.58
N GLU A 424 3.49 -17.81 26.58
CA GLU A 424 2.46 -18.44 25.74
C GLU A 424 2.36 -19.93 26.09
N ARG A 425 1.14 -20.43 26.12
CA ARG A 425 0.84 -21.82 26.47
C ARG A 425 0.05 -22.48 25.35
N TYR A 426 0.64 -23.53 24.80
CA TYR A 426 -0.03 -24.35 23.80
C TYR A 426 -0.55 -25.62 24.40
N LYS A 427 -1.81 -25.90 24.10
CA LYS A 427 -2.45 -27.18 24.37
C LYS A 427 -2.50 -27.99 23.08
N PHE A 428 -1.83 -29.09 23.07
CA PHE A 428 -1.88 -30.04 21.96
C PHE A 428 -3.08 -30.95 22.12
N THR A 429 -4.17 -30.60 21.41
CA THR A 429 -5.31 -31.49 21.32
C THR A 429 -5.13 -32.35 20.06
N GLY A 430 -5.02 -33.67 20.26
CA GLY A 430 -4.90 -34.56 19.14
C GLY A 430 -6.21 -34.70 18.40
N GLN A 431 -6.31 -34.09 17.21
CA GLN A 431 -7.39 -34.51 16.30
C GLN A 431 -7.18 -35.97 15.92
N GLY A 432 -8.14 -36.82 16.26
CA GLY A 432 -8.05 -38.24 16.00
C GLY A 432 -7.44 -39.08 17.11
N THR A 433 -7.07 -38.47 18.25
CA THR A 433 -6.69 -39.24 19.44
C THR A 433 -7.82 -39.31 20.46
N TRP A 434 -7.93 -40.41 21.15
CA TRP A 434 -8.92 -40.64 22.22
C TRP A 434 -8.57 -39.91 23.52
N LEU A 435 -7.36 -39.36 23.60
CA LEU A 435 -6.79 -38.74 24.82
C LEU A 435 -7.15 -37.28 24.99
N GLY A 436 -7.72 -36.62 23.99
CA GLY A 436 -8.09 -35.22 24.07
C GLY A 436 -6.87 -34.29 24.17
N GLU A 437 -6.61 -33.81 25.35
CA GLU A 437 -5.44 -32.98 25.68
C GLU A 437 -4.21 -33.86 25.90
N TYR A 438 -3.19 -33.77 25.06
CA TYR A 438 -2.02 -34.65 25.11
C TYR A 438 -0.85 -34.04 25.88
N ASP A 439 -0.51 -32.79 25.61
CA ASP A 439 0.58 -32.08 26.27
C ASP A 439 0.28 -30.59 26.39
N GLN A 440 0.90 -29.95 27.34
CA GLN A 440 0.84 -28.49 27.49
C GLN A 440 2.26 -27.96 27.57
N ARG A 441 2.69 -27.28 26.47
CA ARG A 441 3.97 -26.59 26.43
C ARG A 441 3.82 -25.12 26.85
N THR A 442 4.82 -24.65 27.56
CA THR A 442 4.93 -23.26 27.97
C THR A 442 6.17 -22.64 27.34
N PHE A 443 5.93 -21.59 26.58
CA PHE A 443 6.98 -20.84 25.90
C PHE A 443 7.14 -19.48 26.56
N ALA A 444 8.38 -19.06 26.78
CA ALA A 444 8.68 -17.66 27.04
C ALA A 444 8.72 -16.90 25.70
N VAL A 445 8.32 -15.63 25.73
CA VAL A 445 8.26 -14.80 24.52
C VAL A 445 9.46 -13.89 24.46
N ALA A 446 10.27 -14.01 23.41
CA ALA A 446 11.45 -13.20 23.21
C ALA A 446 11.15 -11.74 22.90
N THR A 447 12.05 -10.85 23.27
CA THR A 447 12.01 -9.44 22.86
C THR A 447 12.92 -9.19 21.65
N MET A 448 12.34 -8.56 20.61
CA MET A 448 13.08 -8.19 19.39
C MET A 448 14.08 -7.03 19.63
N MET A 449 13.99 -6.35 20.76
CA MET A 449 14.94 -5.32 21.17
C MET A 449 16.30 -5.90 21.59
N ASP A 450 16.35 -7.17 21.97
CA ASP A 450 17.54 -7.80 22.47
C ASP A 450 18.49 -8.23 21.36
N PRO A 451 19.73 -7.70 21.29
CA PRO A 451 20.71 -8.12 20.29
C PRO A 451 21.10 -9.60 20.37
N GLU A 452 21.02 -10.24 21.57
CA GLU A 452 21.28 -11.67 21.71
C GLU A 452 20.21 -12.50 21.00
N TRP A 453 18.94 -12.11 21.10
CA TRP A 453 17.87 -12.79 20.36
C TRP A 453 18.02 -12.60 18.84
N ASN A 454 18.37 -11.40 18.38
CA ASN A 454 18.63 -11.16 16.97
C ASN A 454 19.78 -12.05 16.44
N LYS A 455 20.83 -12.27 17.24
CA LYS A 455 21.91 -13.21 16.89
C LYS A 455 21.44 -14.65 16.78
N VAL A 456 20.49 -15.07 17.64
CA VAL A 456 19.88 -16.41 17.55
C VAL A 456 19.16 -16.56 16.20
N LEU A 457 18.31 -15.61 15.83
CA LEU A 457 17.57 -15.65 14.56
C LEU A 457 18.53 -15.64 13.35
N MET A 458 19.57 -14.81 13.37
CA MET A 458 20.61 -14.83 12.33
C MET A 458 21.32 -16.18 12.24
N GLY A 459 21.60 -16.82 13.39
CA GLY A 459 22.20 -18.16 13.41
C GLY A 459 21.28 -19.25 12.83
N LEU A 460 19.97 -19.15 13.06
CA LEU A 460 18.97 -20.05 12.46
C LEU A 460 18.87 -19.84 10.94
N GLN A 461 18.94 -18.58 10.49
CA GLN A 461 18.99 -18.25 9.07
C GLN A 461 20.24 -18.83 8.40
N ASP A 462 21.41 -18.67 9.02
CA ASP A 462 22.67 -19.26 8.54
C ASP A 462 22.56 -20.78 8.45
N ARG A 463 21.93 -21.41 9.41
CA ARG A 463 21.71 -22.85 9.40
C ARG A 463 20.84 -23.29 8.22
N ALA A 464 19.72 -22.59 7.95
CA ALA A 464 18.87 -22.88 6.80
C ALA A 464 19.66 -22.79 5.48
N TYR A 465 20.44 -21.71 5.33
CA TYR A 465 21.30 -21.52 4.17
C TYR A 465 22.36 -22.62 4.02
N ASN A 466 23.03 -23.00 5.12
CA ASN A 466 24.07 -24.04 5.12
C ASN A 466 23.52 -25.46 4.87
N LEU A 467 22.26 -25.71 5.24
CA LEU A 467 21.54 -26.93 4.87
C LEU A 467 21.14 -26.94 3.39
N GLY A 468 21.30 -25.81 2.70
CA GLY A 468 21.02 -25.67 1.27
C GLY A 468 19.56 -25.29 0.96
N ALA A 469 18.75 -24.92 1.93
CA ALA A 469 17.38 -24.47 1.69
C ALA A 469 17.37 -23.21 0.83
N HIS A 470 16.36 -23.03 -0.04
CA HIS A 470 16.15 -21.80 -0.83
C HIS A 470 15.50 -20.67 -0.03
N SER A 471 14.93 -20.98 1.14
CA SER A 471 14.32 -19.97 1.99
C SER A 471 14.36 -20.38 3.46
N VAL A 472 14.43 -19.35 4.31
CA VAL A 472 14.13 -19.44 5.73
C VAL A 472 12.76 -18.82 6.00
N PHE A 473 11.96 -19.46 6.85
CA PHE A 473 10.69 -18.95 7.30
C PHE A 473 10.68 -18.83 8.82
N PHE A 474 10.29 -17.65 9.32
CA PHE A 474 10.11 -17.41 10.74
C PHE A 474 8.62 -17.28 11.10
N ASP A 475 8.13 -18.29 11.81
CA ASP A 475 6.78 -18.29 12.36
C ASP A 475 6.60 -17.17 13.37
N GLN A 476 5.42 -16.54 13.38
CA GLN A 476 5.00 -15.49 14.30
C GLN A 476 5.87 -14.20 14.30
N LEU A 477 6.64 -13.94 13.25
CA LEU A 477 7.50 -12.76 13.17
C LEU A 477 6.88 -11.60 12.38
N GLY A 478 5.90 -11.86 11.51
CA GLY A 478 5.24 -10.88 10.63
C GLY A 478 4.07 -10.12 11.25
N TYR A 479 3.83 -10.24 12.56
CA TYR A 479 2.81 -9.51 13.32
C TYR A 479 3.27 -9.30 14.77
N ILE A 480 2.58 -8.48 15.55
CA ILE A 480 2.80 -8.35 17.00
C ILE A 480 1.60 -8.89 17.79
N GLU A 481 1.81 -9.17 19.04
CA GLU A 481 0.73 -9.56 19.96
C GLU A 481 -0.12 -8.35 20.33
N LYS A 482 -1.38 -8.59 20.70
CA LYS A 482 -2.26 -7.56 21.23
C LYS A 482 -1.63 -6.84 22.44
N GLU A 483 -0.98 -7.61 23.30
CA GLU A 483 -0.24 -7.12 24.48
C GLU A 483 1.26 -7.28 24.21
N SER A 484 1.83 -6.35 23.43
CA SER A 484 3.25 -6.38 23.04
C SER A 484 4.15 -5.52 23.91
N THR A 485 3.61 -4.73 24.84
CA THR A 485 4.40 -3.88 25.73
C THR A 485 5.38 -4.69 26.58
N ASN A 486 6.64 -4.24 26.68
CA ASN A 486 7.67 -4.87 27.49
C ASN A 486 8.04 -3.96 28.68
N TRP A 487 8.03 -4.51 29.87
CA TRP A 487 8.29 -3.82 31.14
C TRP A 487 9.63 -4.23 31.77
N ASP A 488 10.51 -4.89 31.04
CA ASP A 488 11.81 -5.33 31.55
C ASP A 488 12.74 -4.14 31.82
N THR A 489 12.93 -3.81 33.10
CA THR A 489 13.81 -2.72 33.57
C THR A 489 15.29 -3.10 33.65
N SER A 490 15.64 -4.34 33.35
CA SER A 490 17.03 -4.80 33.35
C SER A 490 17.81 -4.37 32.10
N ARG A 491 17.17 -3.68 31.15
CA ARG A 491 17.71 -3.33 29.84
C ARG A 491 17.91 -1.83 29.66
N GLU A 492 18.84 -1.48 28.77
CA GLU A 492 19.12 -0.08 28.38
C GLU A 492 18.17 0.40 27.27
N TYR A 493 16.87 0.31 27.45
CA TYR A 493 15.88 0.89 26.55
C TYR A 493 14.69 1.47 27.32
N PRO A 494 13.90 2.38 26.70
CA PRO A 494 12.75 2.96 27.36
C PRO A 494 11.77 1.91 27.87
N VAL A 495 11.32 2.04 29.11
CA VAL A 495 10.36 1.14 29.75
C VAL A 495 9.18 1.97 30.25
N PRO A 496 7.95 1.62 29.88
CA PRO A 496 7.57 0.47 29.05
C PRO A 496 7.90 0.65 27.57
N ASP A 497 8.33 -0.43 26.92
CA ASP A 497 8.55 -0.42 25.48
C ASP A 497 7.25 -0.63 24.73
N VAL A 498 6.89 0.36 23.92
CA VAL A 498 5.69 0.40 23.06
C VAL A 498 6.02 0.40 21.55
N PHE A 499 7.25 0.03 21.21
CA PHE A 499 7.78 0.06 19.84
C PHE A 499 7.93 -1.34 19.22
N GLY A 500 7.04 -2.28 19.57
CA GLY A 500 7.15 -3.67 19.14
C GLY A 500 7.23 -3.87 17.63
N ILE A 501 6.47 -3.11 16.83
CA ILE A 501 6.52 -3.17 15.36
C ILE A 501 7.87 -2.65 14.85
N GLN A 502 8.31 -1.48 15.32
CA GLN A 502 9.58 -0.89 14.91
C GLN A 502 10.75 -1.87 15.15
N LYS A 503 10.77 -2.52 16.30
CA LYS A 503 11.86 -3.45 16.66
C LYS A 503 11.82 -4.74 15.84
N ARG A 504 10.63 -5.27 15.55
CA ARG A 504 10.48 -6.39 14.61
C ARG A 504 10.88 -6.02 13.19
N ALA A 505 10.48 -4.84 12.71
CA ALA A 505 10.90 -4.34 11.40
C ALA A 505 12.44 -4.24 11.32
N GLN A 506 13.10 -3.71 12.34
CA GLN A 506 14.56 -3.68 12.42
C GLN A 506 15.20 -5.08 12.41
N CYS A 507 14.60 -6.04 13.13
CA CYS A 507 15.05 -7.43 13.13
C CYS A 507 14.92 -8.08 11.75
N LEU A 508 13.73 -7.94 11.11
CA LEU A 508 13.49 -8.48 9.76
C LEU A 508 14.41 -7.83 8.73
N LYS A 509 14.68 -6.53 8.87
CA LYS A 509 15.64 -5.83 8.02
C LYS A 509 17.05 -6.40 8.17
N LEU A 510 17.51 -6.66 9.39
CA LEU A 510 18.82 -7.30 9.63
C LEU A 510 18.92 -8.68 8.95
N LEU A 511 17.87 -9.50 9.07
CA LEU A 511 17.77 -10.80 8.41
C LEU A 511 17.78 -10.66 6.88
N ARG A 512 17.04 -9.73 6.35
CA ARG A 512 16.95 -9.49 4.90
C ARG A 512 18.28 -9.00 4.32
N ASP A 513 18.92 -8.03 4.97
CA ASP A 513 20.19 -7.44 4.52
C ASP A 513 21.33 -8.44 4.51
N ARG A 514 21.28 -9.42 5.43
CA ARG A 514 22.38 -10.39 5.62
C ARG A 514 22.74 -11.18 4.35
N TYR A 515 21.76 -11.52 3.53
CA TYR A 515 21.95 -12.34 2.34
C TYR A 515 21.72 -11.57 1.03
N ALA A 516 21.38 -10.28 1.09
CA ALA A 516 20.98 -9.49 -0.07
C ALA A 516 22.00 -9.50 -1.23
N ASP A 517 23.29 -9.38 -0.90
CA ASP A 517 24.37 -9.36 -1.90
C ASP A 517 24.98 -10.76 -2.16
N MET A 518 25.07 -11.58 -1.10
CA MET A 518 25.76 -12.87 -1.15
C MET A 518 24.92 -13.97 -1.80
N ALA A 519 23.62 -13.96 -1.56
CA ALA A 519 22.68 -14.95 -2.07
C ALA A 519 21.31 -14.29 -2.33
N PRO A 520 21.18 -13.47 -3.39
CA PRO A 520 19.95 -12.70 -3.65
C PRO A 520 18.70 -13.57 -3.90
N ASP A 521 18.91 -14.84 -4.25
CA ASP A 521 17.81 -15.81 -4.46
C ASP A 521 17.40 -16.54 -3.16
N PHE A 522 18.10 -16.31 -2.04
CA PHE A 522 17.74 -16.88 -0.75
C PHE A 522 16.65 -16.05 -0.08
N ALA A 523 15.43 -16.57 -0.08
CA ALA A 523 14.26 -15.85 0.37
C ALA A 523 14.06 -15.84 1.88
N LEU A 524 13.38 -14.81 2.38
CA LEU A 524 12.94 -14.65 3.76
C LEU A 524 11.40 -14.63 3.80
N GLY A 525 10.81 -15.57 4.54
CA GLY A 525 9.37 -15.61 4.80
C GLY A 525 9.02 -15.42 6.26
N ALA A 526 7.80 -14.96 6.55
CA ALA A 526 7.27 -14.86 7.91
C ALA A 526 5.77 -15.18 7.99
N GLU A 527 5.33 -15.70 9.16
CA GLU A 527 3.91 -15.73 9.47
C GLU A 527 3.41 -14.34 9.86
N GLY A 528 2.29 -13.94 9.26
CA GLY A 528 1.67 -12.64 9.46
C GLY A 528 2.05 -11.63 8.38
N THR A 529 1.19 -10.61 8.24
CA THR A 529 1.23 -9.72 7.06
C THR A 529 0.96 -8.27 7.48
N VAL A 530 1.72 -7.76 8.45
CA VAL A 530 1.69 -6.34 8.79
C VAL A 530 2.60 -5.58 7.83
N ASP A 531 2.14 -4.51 7.24
CA ASP A 531 2.84 -3.75 6.19
C ASP A 531 4.28 -3.38 6.54
N ALA A 532 4.50 -2.75 7.71
CA ALA A 532 5.83 -2.37 8.17
C ALA A 532 6.81 -3.56 8.31
N LEU A 533 6.29 -4.78 8.46
CA LEU A 533 7.07 -6.01 8.60
C LEU A 533 7.17 -6.73 7.26
N ALA A 534 6.08 -6.79 6.51
CA ALA A 534 5.97 -7.49 5.22
C ALA A 534 6.92 -6.93 4.15
N GLN A 535 7.26 -5.63 4.20
CA GLN A 535 8.24 -5.02 3.30
C GLN A 535 9.61 -5.70 3.29
N TYR A 536 9.98 -6.38 4.39
CA TYR A 536 11.25 -7.11 4.50
C TYR A 536 11.12 -8.60 4.20
N CYS A 537 9.90 -9.09 3.93
CA CYS A 537 9.63 -10.49 3.61
C CYS A 537 9.40 -10.66 2.12
N ASP A 538 9.97 -11.71 1.52
CA ASP A 538 9.71 -12.07 0.13
C ASP A 538 8.32 -12.68 -0.05
N TYR A 539 7.81 -13.33 0.98
CA TYR A 539 6.46 -13.88 1.04
C TYR A 539 5.99 -13.93 2.49
N THR A 540 4.67 -13.90 2.67
CA THR A 540 4.04 -14.05 3.98
C THR A 540 2.99 -15.14 3.97
N HIS A 541 2.76 -15.73 5.15
CA HIS A 541 1.78 -16.80 5.36
C HIS A 541 0.70 -16.36 6.35
N GLY A 542 -0.53 -16.77 6.07
CA GLY A 542 -1.66 -16.49 6.97
C GLY A 542 -2.52 -15.30 6.57
N TYR A 543 -2.43 -14.83 5.33
CA TYR A 543 -3.44 -13.92 4.79
C TYR A 543 -4.77 -14.68 4.71
N PRO A 544 -5.86 -14.19 5.35
CA PRO A 544 -7.09 -14.94 5.41
C PRO A 544 -7.74 -15.10 4.04
N ALA A 545 -8.24 -16.29 3.76
CA ALA A 545 -9.16 -16.51 2.66
C ALA A 545 -10.50 -15.83 2.97
N ASN A 546 -11.10 -15.25 1.94
CA ASN A 546 -12.37 -14.52 2.02
C ASN A 546 -13.59 -15.48 2.01
N ASP A 547 -13.69 -16.36 2.99
CA ASP A 547 -14.64 -17.49 3.01
C ASP A 547 -15.64 -17.49 4.18
N GLY A 548 -15.58 -16.46 5.04
CA GLY A 548 -16.46 -16.32 6.19
C GLY A 548 -17.81 -15.64 5.86
N PRO A 549 -18.74 -15.58 6.83
CA PRO A 549 -19.99 -14.83 6.70
C PRO A 549 -19.79 -13.31 6.72
N GLU A 550 -18.61 -12.86 7.09
CA GLU A 550 -18.24 -11.47 7.10
C GLU A 550 -17.91 -10.99 5.68
N ARG A 551 -18.23 -9.74 5.38
CA ARG A 551 -17.88 -9.16 4.09
C ARG A 551 -16.45 -8.64 4.14
N TRP A 552 -15.73 -8.90 3.05
CA TRP A 552 -14.34 -8.50 2.90
C TRP A 552 -14.16 -7.63 1.66
N ILE A 553 -13.15 -6.79 1.73
CA ILE A 553 -12.58 -6.08 0.58
C ILE A 553 -11.08 -6.39 0.54
N ASN A 554 -10.51 -6.44 -0.65
CA ASN A 554 -9.08 -6.72 -0.80
C ASN A 554 -8.21 -5.48 -0.52
N PHE A 555 -8.46 -4.81 0.62
CA PHE A 555 -7.86 -3.53 0.96
C PHE A 555 -6.34 -3.62 1.04
N PHE A 556 -5.81 -4.59 1.78
CA PHE A 556 -4.37 -4.81 1.87
C PHE A 556 -3.77 -5.26 0.53
N ARG A 557 -4.41 -6.23 -0.15
CA ARG A 557 -3.95 -6.76 -1.43
C ARG A 557 -3.87 -5.69 -2.53
N TYR A 558 -4.86 -4.82 -2.58
CA TYR A 558 -4.88 -3.71 -3.54
C TYR A 558 -3.84 -2.63 -3.20
N THR A 559 -3.59 -2.38 -1.91
CA THR A 559 -2.59 -1.40 -1.45
C THR A 559 -1.16 -1.89 -1.72
N PHE A 560 -0.91 -3.21 -1.60
CA PHE A 560 0.41 -3.85 -1.75
C PHE A 560 0.38 -4.97 -2.80
N PRO A 561 0.16 -4.63 -4.07
CA PRO A 561 0.03 -5.63 -5.14
C PRO A 561 1.33 -6.39 -5.42
N GLU A 562 2.49 -5.87 -5.02
CA GLU A 562 3.81 -6.49 -5.18
C GLU A 562 4.09 -7.63 -4.20
N LEU A 563 3.37 -7.72 -3.08
CA LEU A 563 3.64 -8.74 -2.07
C LEU A 563 3.08 -10.12 -2.46
N VAL A 564 3.78 -11.17 -2.07
CA VAL A 564 3.35 -12.56 -2.26
C VAL A 564 2.76 -13.10 -0.96
N PHE A 565 1.50 -13.56 -1.03
CA PHE A 565 0.77 -14.13 0.10
C PHE A 565 0.35 -15.55 -0.17
N THR A 566 0.27 -16.35 0.91
CA THR A 566 -0.37 -17.66 0.85
C THR A 566 -1.66 -17.65 1.65
N ASP A 567 -2.66 -18.39 1.20
CA ASP A 567 -3.86 -18.63 1.97
C ASP A 567 -3.57 -19.58 3.16
N ARG A 568 -4.57 -19.88 3.95
CA ARG A 568 -4.51 -20.84 5.07
C ARG A 568 -5.89 -21.43 5.32
N GLY A 569 -6.54 -21.95 4.29
CA GLY A 569 -7.95 -22.33 4.39
C GLY A 569 -8.25 -23.82 4.27
N LEU A 570 -7.68 -24.49 3.27
CA LEU A 570 -8.16 -25.79 2.81
C LEU A 570 -7.31 -26.95 3.32
N ARG A 571 -7.98 -27.91 4.02
CA ARG A 571 -7.30 -29.01 4.73
C ARG A 571 -7.73 -30.40 4.30
N ASP A 572 -8.74 -30.50 3.45
CA ASP A 572 -9.38 -31.75 3.03
C ASP A 572 -10.17 -31.54 1.73
N ASP A 573 -11.08 -32.45 1.41
CA ASP A 573 -11.92 -32.39 0.21
C ASP A 573 -13.22 -31.57 0.37
N VAL A 574 -13.36 -30.80 1.46
CA VAL A 574 -14.60 -30.05 1.74
C VAL A 574 -14.57 -28.70 1.06
N ASP A 575 -15.59 -28.42 0.25
CA ASP A 575 -15.82 -27.10 -0.40
C ASP A 575 -14.63 -26.58 -1.25
N VAL A 576 -13.89 -27.50 -1.84
CA VAL A 576 -12.63 -27.27 -2.56
C VAL A 576 -12.74 -26.20 -3.66
N PRO A 577 -13.70 -26.27 -4.61
CA PRO A 577 -13.70 -25.31 -5.71
C PRO A 577 -13.89 -23.86 -5.23
N ARG A 578 -14.76 -23.67 -4.22
CA ARG A 578 -15.02 -22.31 -3.70
C ARG A 578 -13.79 -21.72 -3.03
N HIS A 579 -13.11 -22.47 -2.17
CA HIS A 579 -11.89 -22.02 -1.51
C HIS A 579 -10.77 -21.71 -2.50
N VAL A 580 -10.49 -22.65 -3.41
CA VAL A 580 -9.42 -22.47 -4.41
C VAL A 580 -9.71 -21.27 -5.33
N ASN A 581 -10.99 -21.10 -5.74
CA ASN A 581 -11.40 -19.93 -6.55
C ASN A 581 -11.19 -18.61 -5.81
N ASN A 582 -11.54 -18.54 -4.51
CA ASN A 582 -11.29 -17.36 -3.69
C ASN A 582 -9.80 -17.03 -3.63
N THR A 583 -8.95 -18.03 -3.42
CA THR A 583 -7.50 -17.84 -3.41
C THR A 583 -6.98 -17.24 -4.71
N VAL A 584 -7.51 -17.69 -5.86
CA VAL A 584 -7.15 -17.12 -7.17
C VAL A 584 -7.69 -15.71 -7.34
N LEU A 585 -8.98 -15.48 -7.00
CA LEU A 585 -9.59 -14.14 -7.06
C LEU A 585 -8.82 -13.11 -6.23
N ASP A 586 -8.33 -13.50 -5.06
CA ASP A 586 -7.58 -12.63 -4.16
C ASP A 586 -6.08 -12.53 -4.51
N GLY A 587 -5.64 -13.21 -5.57
CA GLY A 587 -4.25 -13.19 -6.02
C GLY A 587 -3.27 -13.82 -5.04
N GLN A 588 -3.74 -14.79 -4.25
CA GLN A 588 -2.94 -15.50 -3.26
C GLN A 588 -2.38 -16.82 -3.83
N ARG A 589 -1.40 -17.39 -3.12
CA ARG A 589 -0.87 -18.73 -3.37
C ARG A 589 -1.62 -19.75 -2.55
N ASN A 590 -1.97 -20.90 -3.15
CA ASN A 590 -2.68 -21.94 -2.42
C ASN A 590 -1.75 -22.65 -1.42
N ASP A 591 -2.18 -22.74 -0.17
CA ASP A 591 -1.54 -23.53 0.89
C ASP A 591 -2.14 -24.95 0.93
N ILE A 592 -1.31 -25.94 0.73
CA ILE A 592 -1.70 -27.35 0.81
C ILE A 592 -1.42 -27.83 2.23
N GLU A 593 -2.41 -27.73 3.11
CA GLU A 593 -2.34 -28.05 4.55
C GLU A 593 -3.17 -29.29 4.91
N ILE A 594 -2.91 -30.43 4.29
CA ILE A 594 -3.76 -31.64 4.48
C ILE A 594 -3.72 -32.13 5.94
N PHE A 595 -4.91 -32.21 6.53
CA PHE A 595 -5.12 -32.59 7.93
C PHE A 595 -4.19 -31.85 8.91
N ARG A 596 -4.03 -30.52 8.71
CA ARG A 596 -3.09 -29.68 9.45
C ARG A 596 -1.63 -30.12 9.29
N CYS A 597 -1.18 -30.28 8.07
CA CYS A 597 0.16 -30.66 7.66
C CYS A 597 0.59 -32.11 8.04
N ARG A 598 -0.34 -32.98 8.44
CA ARG A 598 -0.03 -34.36 8.84
C ARG A 598 -0.05 -35.33 7.68
N ASP A 599 -0.48 -34.90 6.52
CA ASP A 599 -0.56 -35.73 5.33
C ASP A 599 -0.23 -34.88 4.08
N ILE A 600 -0.20 -35.50 2.93
CA ILE A 600 0.08 -34.94 1.61
C ILE A 600 -1.19 -34.88 0.77
N ILE A 601 -1.18 -34.13 -0.33
CA ILE A 601 -2.39 -33.84 -1.12
C ILE A 601 -3.07 -35.08 -1.69
N SER A 602 -2.36 -36.17 -1.87
CA SER A 602 -2.94 -37.46 -2.32
C SER A 602 -3.97 -38.03 -1.35
N ALA A 603 -3.99 -37.59 -0.08
CA ALA A 603 -5.04 -37.92 0.88
C ALA A 603 -6.36 -37.12 0.68
N ALA A 604 -6.35 -36.11 -0.21
CA ALA A 604 -7.50 -35.30 -0.56
C ALA A 604 -7.67 -35.27 -2.09
N PRO A 605 -8.22 -36.36 -2.71
CA PRO A 605 -8.20 -36.53 -4.16
C PRO A 605 -9.05 -35.49 -4.93
N VAL A 606 -10.12 -34.95 -4.33
CA VAL A 606 -10.91 -33.87 -4.95
C VAL A 606 -10.10 -32.57 -4.99
N TYR A 607 -9.42 -32.25 -3.90
CA TYR A 607 -8.53 -31.09 -3.84
C TYR A 607 -7.36 -31.26 -4.81
N GLN A 608 -6.72 -32.44 -4.82
CA GLN A 608 -5.63 -32.74 -5.75
C GLN A 608 -6.03 -32.50 -7.21
N ALA A 609 -7.15 -33.07 -7.64
CA ALA A 609 -7.62 -32.94 -9.02
C ALA A 609 -7.98 -31.49 -9.40
N TYR A 610 -8.61 -30.76 -8.50
CA TYR A 610 -9.01 -29.38 -8.77
C TYR A 610 -7.80 -28.44 -8.78
N LEU A 611 -6.91 -28.55 -7.80
CA LEU A 611 -5.71 -27.71 -7.70
C LEU A 611 -4.75 -27.96 -8.87
N ALA A 612 -4.58 -29.18 -9.32
CA ALA A 612 -3.77 -29.51 -10.50
C ALA A 612 -4.22 -28.67 -11.71
N LYS A 613 -5.53 -28.64 -11.97
CA LYS A 613 -6.10 -27.85 -13.06
C LYS A 613 -5.92 -26.34 -12.88
N VAL A 614 -6.09 -25.84 -11.65
CA VAL A 614 -5.91 -24.41 -11.35
C VAL A 614 -4.45 -24.01 -11.47
N ASN A 615 -3.51 -24.82 -11.01
CA ASN A 615 -2.08 -24.55 -11.16
C ASN A 615 -1.61 -24.59 -12.63
N GLU A 616 -2.20 -25.46 -13.47
CA GLU A 616 -1.99 -25.43 -14.93
C GLU A 616 -2.45 -24.08 -15.53
N ILE A 617 -3.61 -23.58 -15.11
CA ILE A 617 -4.12 -22.25 -15.55
C ILE A 617 -3.21 -21.13 -15.05
N LYS A 618 -2.75 -21.19 -13.78
CA LYS A 618 -1.80 -20.20 -13.24
C LYS A 618 -0.48 -20.19 -14.02
N GLU A 619 0.03 -21.36 -14.40
CA GLU A 619 1.24 -21.48 -15.21
C GLU A 619 1.06 -20.90 -16.61
N LYS A 620 -0.03 -21.27 -17.29
CA LYS A 620 -0.35 -20.77 -18.62
C LYS A 620 -0.44 -19.25 -18.69
N TYR A 621 -0.94 -18.62 -17.64
CA TYR A 621 -1.14 -17.16 -17.54
C TYR A 621 -0.30 -16.53 -16.44
N ALA A 622 0.89 -17.06 -16.21
CA ALA A 622 1.78 -16.64 -15.12
C ALA A 622 2.13 -15.15 -15.18
N ASP A 623 2.35 -14.62 -16.39
CA ASP A 623 2.63 -13.20 -16.61
C ASP A 623 1.58 -12.26 -16.05
N CYS A 624 0.31 -12.70 -15.98
CA CYS A 624 -0.77 -11.95 -15.33
C CYS A 624 -1.00 -12.40 -13.89
N LEU A 625 -1.20 -13.72 -13.66
CA LEU A 625 -1.69 -14.23 -12.39
C LEU A 625 -0.63 -14.35 -11.29
N LEU A 626 0.66 -14.48 -11.66
CA LEU A 626 1.77 -14.66 -10.72
C LEU A 626 2.69 -13.44 -10.68
N TYR A 627 3.03 -12.89 -11.83
CA TYR A 627 3.94 -11.75 -11.99
C TYR A 627 3.21 -10.43 -12.24
N GLY A 628 1.92 -10.47 -12.56
CA GLY A 628 1.12 -9.29 -12.81
C GLY A 628 0.67 -8.59 -11.55
N ARG A 629 0.31 -7.32 -11.69
CA ARG A 629 -0.24 -6.51 -10.62
C ARG A 629 -1.72 -6.84 -10.41
N TYR A 630 -2.10 -7.05 -9.17
CA TYR A 630 -3.50 -7.14 -8.77
C TYR A 630 -4.16 -5.76 -8.84
N ASP A 631 -5.24 -5.62 -9.62
CA ASP A 631 -5.92 -4.32 -9.86
C ASP A 631 -7.42 -4.35 -9.46
N ASP A 632 -7.80 -5.33 -8.65
CA ASP A 632 -9.15 -5.53 -8.09
C ASP A 632 -10.25 -5.45 -9.18
N CYS A 633 -11.14 -4.45 -9.12
CA CYS A 633 -12.24 -4.29 -10.07
C CYS A 633 -11.94 -3.29 -11.21
N PHE A 634 -10.71 -2.83 -11.36
CA PHE A 634 -10.36 -1.83 -12.37
C PHE A 634 -10.02 -2.44 -13.74
N GLY A 635 -10.16 -1.63 -14.77
CA GLY A 635 -9.80 -1.97 -16.14
C GLY A 635 -10.84 -2.84 -16.88
N PHE A 636 -11.91 -3.26 -16.24
CA PHE A 636 -12.99 -4.02 -16.90
C PHE A 636 -14.37 -3.64 -16.35
N SER A 637 -15.40 -4.06 -17.03
CA SER A 637 -16.78 -3.99 -16.52
C SER A 637 -17.50 -5.34 -16.69
N SER A 638 -18.42 -5.63 -15.75
CA SER A 638 -19.26 -6.81 -15.76
C SER A 638 -20.74 -6.40 -15.77
N SER A 639 -21.56 -7.05 -16.61
CA SER A 639 -23.01 -6.84 -16.62
C SER A 639 -23.75 -7.51 -15.46
N ASN A 640 -23.04 -8.28 -14.65
CA ASN A 640 -23.58 -8.97 -13.47
C ASN A 640 -22.70 -8.63 -12.25
N PRO A 641 -23.11 -7.69 -11.41
CA PRO A 641 -22.35 -7.30 -10.22
C PRO A 641 -22.33 -8.39 -9.12
N GLY A 642 -23.19 -9.40 -9.22
CA GLY A 642 -23.21 -10.55 -8.31
C GLY A 642 -22.22 -11.66 -8.67
N LEU A 643 -21.43 -11.50 -9.74
CA LEU A 643 -20.39 -12.42 -10.13
C LEU A 643 -19.04 -11.88 -9.68
N ASP A 644 -18.30 -12.67 -8.92
CA ASP A 644 -16.99 -12.26 -8.46
C ASP A 644 -16.00 -12.19 -9.62
N ALA A 645 -15.37 -11.04 -9.81
CA ALA A 645 -14.40 -10.81 -10.87
C ALA A 645 -13.25 -9.91 -10.41
N ARG A 646 -12.03 -10.24 -10.83
CA ARG A 646 -10.82 -9.48 -10.49
C ARG A 646 -9.88 -9.38 -11.68
N ALA A 647 -9.18 -8.27 -11.75
CA ALA A 647 -8.20 -7.95 -12.78
C ALA A 647 -6.77 -8.20 -12.31
N PHE A 648 -5.97 -8.73 -13.21
CA PHE A 648 -4.53 -8.95 -13.04
C PHE A 648 -3.82 -8.41 -14.28
N VAL A 649 -2.99 -7.40 -14.10
CA VAL A 649 -2.36 -6.65 -15.17
C VAL A 649 -0.91 -7.05 -15.31
N GLY A 650 -0.58 -7.79 -16.36
CA GLY A 650 0.77 -8.08 -16.79
C GLY A 650 1.37 -6.96 -17.64
N LYS A 651 2.57 -7.17 -18.16
CA LYS A 651 3.26 -6.16 -19.01
C LYS A 651 2.53 -5.91 -20.33
N GLU A 652 2.11 -6.98 -21.01
CA GLU A 652 1.50 -6.93 -22.35
C GLU A 652 0.07 -7.49 -22.38
N ARG A 653 -0.35 -8.16 -21.33
CA ARG A 653 -1.65 -8.81 -21.21
C ARG A 653 -2.35 -8.45 -19.91
N MET A 654 -3.66 -8.58 -19.90
CA MET A 654 -4.49 -8.47 -18.73
C MET A 654 -5.34 -9.74 -18.62
N ALA A 655 -5.39 -10.33 -17.44
CA ALA A 655 -6.31 -11.42 -17.13
C ALA A 655 -7.47 -10.89 -16.28
N VAL A 656 -8.70 -11.26 -16.66
CA VAL A 656 -9.89 -11.10 -15.83
C VAL A 656 -10.30 -12.47 -15.33
N VAL A 657 -10.12 -12.69 -14.03
CA VAL A 657 -10.58 -13.89 -13.33
C VAL A 657 -12.03 -13.68 -12.95
N VAL A 658 -12.91 -14.58 -13.36
CA VAL A 658 -14.35 -14.55 -13.08
C VAL A 658 -14.76 -15.85 -12.43
N ALA A 659 -15.37 -15.81 -11.24
CA ALA A 659 -15.78 -17.01 -10.52
C ALA A 659 -17.27 -16.96 -10.15
N ASN A 660 -17.91 -18.12 -10.30
CA ASN A 660 -19.24 -18.37 -9.79
C ASN A 660 -19.14 -19.09 -8.45
N GLN A 661 -19.39 -18.37 -7.36
CA GLN A 661 -19.34 -18.92 -6.00
C GLN A 661 -20.67 -19.54 -5.54
N SER A 662 -21.64 -19.65 -6.46
CA SER A 662 -22.95 -20.24 -6.15
C SER A 662 -23.11 -21.68 -6.63
N GLY A 663 -24.05 -22.37 -6.02
CA GLY A 663 -24.45 -23.71 -6.41
C GLY A 663 -25.24 -23.79 -7.73
N GLU A 664 -25.54 -22.64 -8.36
CA GLU A 664 -26.36 -22.55 -9.55
C GLU A 664 -25.54 -22.08 -10.76
N LYS A 665 -25.98 -22.46 -11.96
CA LYS A 665 -25.39 -21.96 -13.20
C LYS A 665 -25.70 -20.47 -13.39
N THR A 666 -24.70 -19.69 -13.81
CA THR A 666 -24.89 -18.26 -14.06
C THR A 666 -25.69 -18.01 -15.34
N GLN A 667 -26.34 -16.83 -15.39
CA GLN A 667 -26.79 -16.26 -16.66
C GLN A 667 -25.60 -15.79 -17.48
N PRO A 668 -25.72 -15.69 -18.83
CA PRO A 668 -24.67 -15.13 -19.65
C PRO A 668 -24.29 -13.72 -19.19
N THR A 669 -23.07 -13.56 -18.76
CA THR A 669 -22.52 -12.31 -18.24
C THR A 669 -21.63 -11.67 -19.30
N ARG A 670 -21.79 -10.38 -19.56
CA ARG A 670 -20.91 -9.65 -20.48
C ARG A 670 -19.75 -9.09 -19.68
N ILE A 671 -18.52 -9.36 -20.16
CA ILE A 671 -17.27 -8.74 -19.70
C ILE A 671 -16.76 -7.83 -20.80
N SER A 672 -16.40 -6.60 -20.45
CA SER A 672 -15.82 -5.62 -21.36
C SER A 672 -14.51 -5.08 -20.78
N VAL A 673 -13.45 -5.10 -21.57
CA VAL A 673 -12.10 -4.64 -21.18
C VAL A 673 -11.67 -3.59 -22.20
N PRO A 674 -11.87 -2.30 -21.91
CA PRO A 674 -11.47 -1.20 -22.79
C PRO A 674 -9.96 -1.23 -23.07
N GLY A 675 -9.54 -0.84 -24.26
CA GLY A 675 -8.12 -0.82 -24.64
C GLY A 675 -7.44 -2.18 -24.76
N HIS A 676 -8.24 -3.27 -24.80
CA HIS A 676 -7.70 -4.62 -24.89
C HIS A 676 -8.50 -5.50 -25.84
N LYS A 677 -7.82 -6.42 -26.50
CA LYS A 677 -8.41 -7.40 -27.40
C LYS A 677 -8.36 -8.79 -26.75
N PHE A 678 -9.50 -9.48 -26.76
CA PHE A 678 -9.56 -10.86 -26.26
C PHE A 678 -8.66 -11.80 -27.06
N VAL A 679 -7.88 -12.62 -26.35
CA VAL A 679 -7.01 -13.64 -26.93
C VAL A 679 -7.57 -15.03 -26.71
N GLU A 680 -7.73 -15.42 -25.46
CA GLU A 680 -8.16 -16.76 -25.09
C GLU A 680 -8.75 -16.81 -23.67
N ALA A 681 -9.32 -17.96 -23.32
CA ALA A 681 -9.77 -18.22 -21.96
C ALA A 681 -9.52 -19.66 -21.56
N SER A 682 -9.38 -19.88 -20.25
CA SER A 682 -9.40 -21.21 -19.61
C SER A 682 -10.54 -21.27 -18.58
N VAL A 683 -11.18 -22.45 -18.46
CA VAL A 683 -12.32 -22.65 -17.55
C VAL A 683 -12.10 -23.91 -16.71
N THR A 684 -12.39 -23.85 -15.41
CA THR A 684 -12.17 -25.01 -14.51
C THR A 684 -13.20 -26.12 -14.66
N GLY A 685 -14.42 -25.83 -15.14
CA GLY A 685 -15.51 -26.80 -15.27
C GLY A 685 -16.19 -26.77 -16.64
N ASN A 686 -17.54 -26.74 -16.63
CA ASN A 686 -18.38 -26.79 -17.82
C ASN A 686 -18.82 -25.41 -18.33
N GLY A 687 -18.18 -24.34 -17.86
CA GLY A 687 -18.44 -22.98 -18.29
C GLY A 687 -18.14 -22.78 -19.78
N LYS A 688 -18.71 -21.73 -20.35
CA LYS A 688 -18.54 -21.36 -21.77
C LYS A 688 -18.15 -19.89 -21.86
N VAL A 689 -17.16 -19.62 -22.69
CA VAL A 689 -16.75 -18.26 -23.07
C VAL A 689 -17.00 -18.11 -24.57
N SER A 690 -17.59 -16.99 -24.99
CA SER A 690 -17.80 -16.70 -26.41
C SER A 690 -16.45 -16.56 -27.14
N SER A 691 -16.44 -16.76 -28.45
CA SER A 691 -15.20 -16.70 -29.27
C SER A 691 -14.51 -15.33 -29.24
N ASN A 692 -15.24 -14.27 -28.89
CA ASN A 692 -14.70 -12.91 -28.73
C ASN A 692 -14.49 -12.50 -27.25
N GLY A 693 -14.60 -13.43 -26.31
CA GLY A 693 -14.40 -13.18 -24.87
C GLY A 693 -15.43 -12.30 -24.18
N THR A 694 -16.46 -11.82 -24.91
CA THR A 694 -17.40 -10.83 -24.35
C THR A 694 -18.53 -11.40 -23.53
N LYS A 695 -18.79 -12.71 -23.62
CA LYS A 695 -19.84 -13.39 -22.85
C LYS A 695 -19.32 -14.62 -22.14
N VAL A 696 -19.57 -14.70 -20.86
CA VAL A 696 -19.18 -15.80 -19.98
C VAL A 696 -20.43 -16.41 -19.36
N THR A 697 -20.52 -17.74 -19.37
CA THR A 697 -21.53 -18.50 -18.64
C THR A 697 -20.81 -19.57 -17.83
N LEU A 698 -20.91 -19.54 -16.50
CA LEU A 698 -20.23 -20.46 -15.60
C LEU A 698 -21.20 -21.49 -15.04
N GLY A 699 -20.76 -22.72 -14.93
CA GLY A 699 -21.43 -23.75 -14.17
C GLY A 699 -21.31 -23.49 -12.66
N LYS A 700 -21.84 -24.40 -11.86
CA LYS A 700 -21.72 -24.40 -10.40
C LYS A 700 -20.26 -24.38 -9.97
N TYR A 701 -19.86 -23.41 -9.18
CA TYR A 701 -18.49 -23.22 -8.67
C TYR A 701 -17.40 -23.23 -9.74
N ASP A 702 -17.73 -22.94 -10.99
CA ASP A 702 -16.74 -22.76 -12.04
C ASP A 702 -16.02 -21.43 -11.92
N MET A 703 -14.79 -21.41 -12.39
CA MET A 703 -13.97 -20.20 -12.59
C MET A 703 -13.53 -20.15 -14.05
N ALA A 704 -13.48 -18.96 -14.62
CA ALA A 704 -12.85 -18.67 -15.91
C ALA A 704 -11.77 -17.61 -15.76
N VAL A 705 -10.69 -17.80 -16.48
CA VAL A 705 -9.65 -16.77 -16.68
C VAL A 705 -9.72 -16.35 -18.13
N LEU A 706 -10.09 -15.08 -18.36
CA LEU A 706 -10.14 -14.46 -19.67
C LEU A 706 -8.89 -13.62 -19.85
N VAL A 707 -8.16 -13.85 -20.94
CA VAL A 707 -6.91 -13.12 -21.22
C VAL A 707 -7.09 -12.23 -22.42
N PHE A 708 -6.65 -11.00 -22.25
CA PHE A 708 -6.72 -9.92 -23.23
C PHE A 708 -5.34 -9.36 -23.47
N GLU A 709 -5.02 -9.05 -24.72
CA GLU A 709 -3.80 -8.37 -25.12
C GLU A 709 -4.02 -6.86 -25.16
N ARG A 710 -3.05 -6.09 -24.68
CA ARG A 710 -3.11 -4.63 -24.70
C ARG A 710 -3.13 -4.12 -26.14
N THR A 711 -4.12 -3.30 -26.44
CA THR A 711 -4.21 -2.48 -27.66
C THR A 711 -4.18 -0.99 -27.34
N ASP A 712 -4.32 -0.63 -26.06
CA ASP A 712 -4.09 0.74 -25.60
C ASP A 712 -2.62 1.15 -25.79
N VAL A 713 -2.37 2.45 -25.77
CA VAL A 713 -1.00 2.99 -25.80
C VAL A 713 -0.75 3.79 -24.53
N ARG A 714 0.37 3.48 -23.86
CA ARG A 714 0.82 4.20 -22.69
C ARG A 714 1.81 5.29 -23.08
N ILE A 715 1.38 6.54 -22.93
CA ILE A 715 2.17 7.71 -23.31
C ILE A 715 2.44 8.55 -22.06
N GLY A 716 3.70 8.92 -21.87
CA GLY A 716 4.09 9.68 -20.70
C GLY A 716 5.25 10.64 -20.92
N THR A 717 5.65 11.28 -19.85
CA THR A 717 6.77 12.20 -19.79
C THR A 717 7.53 12.04 -18.46
N TYR A 718 8.86 12.21 -18.52
CA TYR A 718 9.71 12.11 -17.35
C TYR A 718 10.92 13.03 -17.45
N ASN A 719 10.99 14.07 -16.63
CA ASN A 719 12.21 14.86 -16.48
C ASN A 719 13.22 14.06 -15.63
N LEU A 720 14.35 13.67 -16.24
CA LEU A 720 15.34 12.77 -15.65
C LEU A 720 16.35 13.48 -14.76
N ARG A 721 16.30 14.79 -14.65
CA ARG A 721 17.31 15.60 -13.96
C ARG A 721 18.74 15.35 -14.47
N ARG A 722 19.43 16.37 -14.87
CA ARG A 722 20.80 16.27 -15.45
C ARG A 722 21.77 15.59 -14.48
N ALA A 723 22.53 14.63 -14.97
CA ALA A 723 23.60 13.98 -14.23
C ALA A 723 24.63 14.96 -13.64
N LYS A 724 24.94 16.01 -14.41
CA LYS A 724 25.93 17.03 -14.01
C LYS A 724 25.55 17.88 -12.80
N LEU A 725 24.23 18.04 -12.51
CA LEU A 725 23.77 18.93 -11.44
C LEU A 725 23.97 18.32 -10.05
N ASP A 726 23.91 17.01 -9.94
CA ASP A 726 23.90 16.30 -8.66
C ASP A 726 25.17 15.47 -8.40
N ARG A 727 26.29 15.73 -9.15
CA ARG A 727 27.55 14.97 -9.03
C ARG A 727 28.15 14.93 -7.62
N SER A 728 27.93 15.96 -6.83
CA SER A 728 28.41 16.04 -5.45
C SER A 728 27.41 15.47 -4.42
N SER A 729 26.25 15.05 -4.85
CA SER A 729 25.26 14.43 -3.96
C SER A 729 25.66 13.00 -3.65
N GLU A 730 25.63 12.63 -2.38
CA GLU A 730 25.88 11.26 -1.95
C GLU A 730 24.79 10.32 -2.44
N ASP A 731 23.52 10.74 -2.39
CA ASP A 731 22.36 9.91 -2.70
C ASP A 731 21.85 10.10 -4.13
N ASN A 732 22.04 11.27 -4.74
CA ASN A 732 21.38 11.64 -5.99
C ASN A 732 22.34 11.81 -7.18
N ASN A 733 23.63 11.41 -7.04
CA ASN A 733 24.51 11.36 -8.19
C ASN A 733 24.03 10.31 -9.21
N TRP A 734 24.51 10.44 -10.47
CA TRP A 734 24.00 9.63 -11.57
C TRP A 734 24.20 8.12 -11.35
N GLU A 735 25.33 7.69 -10.84
CA GLU A 735 25.63 6.27 -10.59
C GLU A 735 24.62 5.66 -9.61
N LYS A 736 24.20 6.44 -8.60
CA LYS A 736 23.19 6.01 -7.61
C LYS A 736 21.76 6.08 -8.14
N ARG A 737 21.47 7.05 -9.01
CA ARG A 737 20.11 7.23 -9.57
C ARG A 737 19.81 6.32 -10.74
N LEU A 738 20.79 5.95 -11.55
CA LEU A 738 20.57 5.15 -12.75
C LEU A 738 19.84 3.82 -12.45
N PRO A 739 20.22 3.03 -11.43
CA PRO A 739 19.45 1.83 -11.08
C PRO A 739 17.99 2.14 -10.70
N ARG A 740 17.76 3.21 -9.91
CA ARG A 740 16.40 3.63 -9.52
C ARG A 740 15.57 4.08 -10.72
N LEU A 741 16.17 4.78 -11.68
CA LEU A 741 15.50 5.16 -12.91
C LEU A 741 15.14 3.93 -13.77
N VAL A 742 16.05 2.95 -13.84
CA VAL A 742 15.76 1.69 -14.56
C VAL A 742 14.59 0.96 -13.92
N GLU A 743 14.57 0.85 -12.60
CA GLU A 743 13.44 0.25 -11.88
C GLU A 743 12.12 1.02 -12.12
N SER A 744 12.17 2.37 -12.11
CA SER A 744 11.04 3.21 -12.45
C SER A 744 10.53 2.91 -13.87
N PHE A 745 11.38 2.95 -14.88
CA PHE A 745 10.98 2.63 -16.26
C PHE A 745 10.41 1.22 -16.43
N LEU A 746 10.97 0.24 -15.72
CA LEU A 746 10.44 -1.14 -15.73
C LEU A 746 9.05 -1.24 -15.10
N LEU A 747 8.81 -0.47 -14.02
CA LEU A 747 7.54 -0.38 -13.35
C LEU A 747 6.48 0.32 -14.21
N GLU A 748 6.84 1.49 -14.75
CA GLU A 748 5.95 2.29 -15.60
C GLU A 748 5.62 1.58 -16.92
N ASN A 749 6.62 0.93 -17.52
CA ASN A 749 6.52 0.21 -18.79
C ASN A 749 5.86 1.06 -19.90
N MET A 750 6.27 2.34 -20.01
CA MET A 750 5.71 3.27 -21.00
C MET A 750 5.98 2.79 -22.43
N ASP A 751 5.00 2.92 -23.30
CA ASP A 751 5.16 2.60 -24.72
C ASP A 751 5.86 3.74 -25.46
N ILE A 752 5.54 4.98 -25.06
CA ILE A 752 6.15 6.23 -25.55
C ILE A 752 6.41 7.13 -24.35
N CYS A 753 7.63 7.62 -24.19
CA CYS A 753 8.03 8.49 -23.10
C CYS A 753 8.84 9.70 -23.60
N GLY A 754 8.32 10.91 -23.39
CA GLY A 754 9.10 12.14 -23.52
C GLY A 754 10.04 12.31 -22.34
N VAL A 755 11.33 12.58 -22.59
CA VAL A 755 12.31 12.77 -21.51
C VAL A 755 12.97 14.13 -21.58
N GLN A 756 13.21 14.76 -20.43
CA GLN A 756 13.79 16.08 -20.33
C GLN A 756 15.04 16.05 -19.44
N GLU A 757 15.90 17.06 -19.61
CA GLU A 757 17.14 17.22 -18.84
C GLU A 757 18.12 16.06 -18.99
N VAL A 758 18.36 15.61 -20.20
CA VAL A 758 19.19 14.44 -20.49
C VAL A 758 20.58 14.85 -20.97
N ASP A 759 21.62 14.57 -20.20
CA ASP A 759 23.03 14.74 -20.61
C ASP A 759 23.47 13.56 -21.50
N THR A 760 24.56 13.69 -22.22
CA THR A 760 25.10 12.64 -23.13
C THR A 760 25.30 11.30 -22.43
N GLU A 761 25.86 11.32 -21.22
CA GLU A 761 26.04 10.15 -20.37
C GLU A 761 24.73 9.40 -20.11
N GLN A 762 23.64 10.15 -19.91
CA GLN A 762 22.31 9.58 -19.68
C GLN A 762 21.69 9.03 -20.97
N GLN A 763 21.92 9.69 -22.12
CA GLN A 763 21.46 9.23 -23.43
C GLN A 763 22.05 7.86 -23.81
N GLU A 764 23.28 7.59 -23.36
CA GLU A 764 23.98 6.33 -23.64
C GLU A 764 23.67 5.25 -22.60
N SER A 765 23.77 5.59 -21.31
CA SER A 765 23.71 4.61 -20.21
C SER A 765 22.30 4.11 -19.92
N LEU A 766 21.26 4.97 -19.95
CA LEU A 766 19.91 4.58 -19.60
C LEU A 766 19.29 3.59 -20.60
N PRO A 767 19.25 3.83 -21.92
CA PRO A 767 18.70 2.85 -22.85
C PRO A 767 19.47 1.53 -22.85
N ALA A 768 20.79 1.57 -22.68
CA ALA A 768 21.62 0.37 -22.62
C ALA A 768 21.27 -0.51 -21.41
N LEU A 769 21.12 0.10 -20.24
CA LEU A 769 20.76 -0.64 -19.01
C LEU A 769 19.31 -1.11 -19.04
N LEU A 770 18.39 -0.35 -19.63
CA LEU A 770 17.01 -0.78 -19.85
C LEU A 770 16.95 -2.02 -20.75
N ALA A 771 17.70 -2.04 -21.84
CA ALA A 771 17.77 -3.19 -22.74
C ALA A 771 18.34 -4.44 -22.04
N GLN A 772 19.36 -4.29 -21.19
CA GLN A 772 19.89 -5.39 -20.36
C GLN A 772 18.84 -5.97 -19.40
N ASN A 773 17.84 -5.17 -19.02
CA ASN A 773 16.72 -5.57 -18.16
C ASN A 773 15.44 -5.92 -18.94
N GLY A 774 15.56 -6.14 -20.26
CA GLY A 774 14.46 -6.63 -21.11
C GLY A 774 13.46 -5.56 -21.55
N LEU A 775 13.82 -4.27 -21.48
CA LEU A 775 13.00 -3.16 -21.96
C LEU A 775 13.78 -2.40 -23.07
N GLU A 776 13.53 -2.75 -24.33
CA GLU A 776 14.22 -2.15 -25.45
C GLU A 776 13.47 -0.93 -26.00
N TYR A 777 14.15 0.22 -26.01
CA TYR A 777 13.67 1.44 -26.62
C TYR A 777 14.56 1.86 -27.79
N ASP A 778 13.91 2.33 -28.87
CA ASP A 778 14.53 3.27 -29.79
C ASP A 778 14.33 4.69 -29.25
N SER A 779 15.17 5.62 -29.67
CA SER A 779 15.17 6.98 -29.13
C SER A 779 15.59 8.03 -30.15
N TYR A 780 15.11 9.25 -29.89
CA TYR A 780 15.60 10.45 -30.55
C TYR A 780 15.83 11.54 -29.49
N PHE A 781 16.99 12.22 -29.60
CA PHE A 781 17.36 13.30 -28.69
C PHE A 781 17.63 14.57 -29.47
N PHE A 782 17.09 15.68 -29.01
CA PHE A 782 17.33 17.01 -29.50
C PHE A 782 18.05 17.85 -28.45
N SER A 783 19.25 18.34 -28.78
CA SER A 783 20.00 19.24 -27.89
C SER A 783 19.99 20.66 -28.46
N PRO A 784 19.22 21.59 -27.84
CA PRO A 784 19.20 22.98 -28.28
C PRO A 784 20.52 23.73 -28.05
N TYR A 785 21.51 23.12 -27.37
CA TYR A 785 22.77 23.71 -26.98
C TYR A 785 23.98 23.11 -27.70
N ALA A 786 23.79 22.27 -28.68
CA ALA A 786 24.88 21.54 -29.33
C ALA A 786 25.97 22.46 -29.93
N ASP A 787 25.58 23.68 -30.35
CA ASP A 787 26.47 24.65 -30.99
C ASP A 787 27.23 25.55 -30.02
N ASP A 788 26.88 25.55 -28.73
CA ASP A 788 27.40 26.55 -27.77
C ASP A 788 28.62 26.06 -26.97
N GLY A 789 29.10 24.83 -27.22
CA GLY A 789 30.19 24.24 -26.43
C GLY A 789 29.81 23.95 -24.96
N VAL A 790 28.63 24.34 -24.53
CA VAL A 790 28.07 24.07 -23.19
C VAL A 790 27.40 22.69 -23.14
N GLY A 791 27.50 22.01 -24.22
CA GLY A 791 27.16 20.63 -24.56
C GLY A 791 26.16 19.95 -23.68
N THR A 792 25.16 19.35 -24.30
CA THR A 792 24.60 18.09 -23.91
C THR A 792 23.34 18.09 -23.06
N LYS A 793 22.70 19.22 -22.74
CA LYS A 793 21.34 19.21 -22.23
C LYS A 793 20.35 18.94 -23.36
N ALA A 794 19.83 17.72 -23.45
CA ALA A 794 18.82 17.36 -24.42
C ALA A 794 17.46 17.15 -23.78
N HIS A 795 16.43 17.17 -24.58
CA HIS A 795 15.18 16.46 -24.34
C HIS A 795 14.98 15.47 -25.49
N GLY A 796 14.23 14.44 -25.25
CA GLY A 796 14.12 13.36 -26.18
C GLY A 796 12.81 12.60 -26.06
N ILE A 797 12.71 11.56 -26.85
CA ILE A 797 11.62 10.60 -26.81
C ILE A 797 12.20 9.20 -26.87
N LEU A 798 11.64 8.32 -26.05
CA LEU A 798 11.87 6.89 -26.07
C LEU A 798 10.59 6.20 -26.53
N TRP A 799 10.68 5.21 -27.38
CA TRP A 799 9.54 4.39 -27.79
C TRP A 799 9.94 2.92 -27.85
N LYS A 800 9.02 2.02 -27.51
CA LYS A 800 9.27 0.56 -27.58
C LYS A 800 9.60 0.15 -29.00
N LYS A 801 10.78 -0.40 -29.17
CA LYS A 801 11.35 -0.78 -30.46
C LYS A 801 10.55 -1.86 -31.19
N ASP A 802 10.00 -2.81 -30.46
CA ASP A 802 9.18 -3.90 -30.99
C ASP A 802 7.76 -3.48 -31.38
N ARG A 803 7.35 -2.26 -30.98
CA ARG A 803 6.00 -1.77 -31.18
C ARG A 803 5.88 -0.62 -32.17
N PHE A 804 6.86 0.27 -32.25
CA PHE A 804 6.73 1.48 -33.06
C PHE A 804 7.79 1.60 -34.15
N GLN A 805 7.34 2.13 -35.29
CA GLN A 805 8.20 2.63 -36.33
C GLN A 805 8.11 4.15 -36.40
N ALA A 806 9.23 4.83 -36.23
CA ALA A 806 9.30 6.28 -36.25
C ALA A 806 9.41 6.84 -37.68
N GLY A 807 8.73 7.98 -37.89
CA GLY A 807 8.94 8.86 -39.03
C GLY A 807 10.09 9.84 -38.79
N GLU A 808 10.29 10.77 -39.73
CA GLU A 808 11.29 11.84 -39.59
C GLU A 808 10.87 12.81 -38.45
N PRO A 809 11.77 13.10 -37.49
CA PRO A 809 11.53 14.11 -36.49
C PRO A 809 11.72 15.53 -37.06
N HIS A 810 10.86 16.45 -36.64
CA HIS A 810 10.94 17.87 -36.99
C HIS A 810 11.12 18.70 -35.74
N PHE A 811 12.28 19.33 -35.58
CA PHE A 811 12.56 20.20 -34.46
C PHE A 811 12.07 21.64 -34.73
N PHE A 812 11.80 22.36 -33.68
CA PHE A 812 11.40 23.76 -33.72
C PHE A 812 11.88 24.49 -32.46
N TRP A 813 12.03 25.82 -32.58
CA TRP A 813 12.29 26.69 -31.44
C TRP A 813 10.98 27.18 -30.83
N VAL A 814 10.96 27.34 -29.50
CA VAL A 814 9.84 27.99 -28.80
C VAL A 814 10.04 29.51 -28.94
N SER A 815 9.81 29.98 -30.14
CA SER A 815 9.97 31.36 -30.59
C SER A 815 9.06 31.61 -31.79
N ASP A 816 8.80 32.85 -32.10
CA ASP A 816 8.03 33.24 -33.27
C ASP A 816 8.92 34.08 -34.22
N PRO A 817 9.27 33.56 -35.43
CA PRO A 817 8.89 32.29 -36.02
C PRO A 817 9.67 31.11 -35.44
N PRO A 818 9.10 29.88 -35.44
CA PRO A 818 9.69 28.71 -34.82
C PRO A 818 10.92 28.11 -35.53
N GLU A 819 11.22 28.60 -36.72
CA GLU A 819 12.42 28.25 -37.49
C GLU A 819 13.66 29.02 -37.02
N LEU A 820 13.47 30.12 -36.31
CA LEU A 820 14.57 30.99 -35.88
C LEU A 820 14.92 30.75 -34.43
N ARG A 821 16.17 30.42 -34.17
CA ARG A 821 16.74 30.38 -32.83
C ARG A 821 16.76 31.81 -32.24
N GLN A 822 15.86 32.07 -31.33
CA GLN A 822 15.81 33.35 -30.62
C GLN A 822 16.09 33.14 -29.14
N VAL A 823 16.93 33.99 -28.55
CA VAL A 823 16.99 34.15 -27.11
C VAL A 823 15.76 34.98 -26.73
N ASN A 824 14.91 34.41 -25.88
CA ASN A 824 13.78 35.15 -25.38
C ASN A 824 14.26 36.22 -24.40
N ASP A 825 14.58 37.38 -24.91
CA ASP A 825 15.00 38.58 -24.14
C ASP A 825 13.81 39.52 -24.07
N HIS A 826 13.07 39.47 -22.97
CA HIS A 826 11.98 40.39 -22.70
C HIS A 826 12.43 41.71 -22.12
N GLY A 827 13.66 42.16 -22.39
CA GLY A 827 14.11 43.48 -22.07
C GLY A 827 14.30 43.80 -20.57
N ASN A 828 14.06 42.84 -19.70
CA ASN A 828 14.11 43.02 -18.26
C ASN A 828 15.51 42.86 -17.65
N GLY A 829 16.54 42.66 -18.44
CA GLY A 829 17.93 42.58 -17.96
C GLY A 829 18.20 41.47 -16.92
N ALA A 830 17.19 40.75 -16.54
CA ALA A 830 17.20 39.77 -15.46
C ALA A 830 17.42 38.34 -15.96
N ILE A 831 17.21 38.04 -17.22
CA ILE A 831 17.47 36.70 -17.79
C ILE A 831 18.92 36.66 -18.26
N LYS A 832 19.83 36.53 -17.33
CA LYS A 832 21.25 36.21 -17.59
C LYS A 832 21.45 34.76 -18.05
N SER A 833 20.41 34.03 -18.38
CA SER A 833 20.54 32.66 -18.87
C SER A 833 20.28 32.64 -20.37
N ASN A 834 21.30 32.38 -21.14
CA ASN A 834 21.27 32.08 -22.57
C ASN A 834 20.54 30.74 -22.81
N PHE A 835 19.32 30.57 -22.26
CA PHE A 835 18.57 29.31 -22.43
C PHE A 835 17.68 29.41 -23.65
N TYR A 836 18.11 28.76 -24.70
CA TYR A 836 17.23 28.48 -25.82
C TYR A 836 16.25 27.37 -25.43
N ARG A 837 15.01 27.50 -25.81
CA ARG A 837 14.01 26.45 -25.66
C ARG A 837 13.51 26.01 -27.01
N GLY A 838 13.36 24.72 -27.16
CA GLY A 838 12.87 24.13 -28.40
C GLY A 838 12.12 22.85 -28.08
N GLY A 839 11.51 22.32 -29.10
CA GLY A 839 10.84 21.03 -29.07
C GLY A 839 11.04 20.34 -30.42
N PHE A 840 10.48 19.18 -30.52
CA PHE A 840 10.37 18.45 -31.78
C PHE A 840 9.04 17.72 -31.84
N CYS A 841 8.61 17.43 -33.05
CA CYS A 841 7.48 16.55 -33.28
C CYS A 841 7.90 15.35 -34.13
N ILE A 842 7.22 14.24 -33.94
CA ILE A 842 7.49 12.98 -34.62
C ILE A 842 6.18 12.20 -34.80
N THR A 843 6.07 11.49 -35.91
CA THR A 843 4.97 10.52 -36.12
C THR A 843 5.48 9.10 -35.84
N LEU A 844 4.76 8.39 -34.98
CA LEU A 844 5.03 7.00 -34.63
C LEU A 844 3.92 6.11 -35.18
N SER A 845 4.28 5.06 -35.93
CA SER A 845 3.34 4.05 -36.43
C SER A 845 3.32 2.84 -35.50
N ASP A 846 2.17 2.52 -34.91
CA ASP A 846 1.99 1.39 -33.99
C ASP A 846 1.81 0.08 -34.75
N LEU A 847 2.82 -0.77 -34.75
CA LEU A 847 2.85 -2.05 -35.46
C LEU A 847 1.89 -3.08 -34.83
N LYS A 848 1.59 -2.94 -33.53
CA LYS A 848 0.65 -3.83 -32.82
C LYS A 848 -0.81 -3.41 -33.03
N ASN A 849 -1.06 -2.14 -33.39
CA ASN A 849 -2.40 -1.61 -33.62
C ASN A 849 -2.64 -1.29 -35.10
N SER A 850 -2.46 -2.28 -35.97
CA SER A 850 -2.75 -2.21 -37.43
C SER A 850 -2.10 -1.02 -38.14
N GLY A 851 -0.97 -0.52 -37.65
CA GLY A 851 -0.26 0.63 -38.20
C GLY A 851 -0.90 1.98 -37.89
N ALA A 852 -1.69 2.09 -36.82
CA ALA A 852 -2.19 3.36 -36.33
C ALA A 852 -1.04 4.34 -36.13
N LYS A 853 -1.26 5.60 -36.53
CA LYS A 853 -0.23 6.64 -36.44
C LYS A 853 -0.57 7.62 -35.34
N TYR A 854 0.43 7.97 -34.54
CA TYR A 854 0.36 8.94 -33.46
C TYR A 854 1.32 10.10 -33.73
N PHE A 855 0.82 11.31 -33.66
CA PHE A 855 1.65 12.51 -33.75
C PHE A 855 2.04 12.96 -32.35
N VAL A 856 3.31 13.02 -32.04
CA VAL A 856 3.82 13.34 -30.70
C VAL A 856 4.65 14.62 -30.76
N ILE A 857 4.34 15.59 -29.89
CA ILE A 857 5.14 16.79 -29.66
C ILE A 857 5.80 16.63 -28.29
N VAL A 858 7.13 16.78 -28.24
CA VAL A 858 7.92 16.76 -27.00
C VAL A 858 8.55 18.12 -26.77
N THR A 859 8.42 18.61 -25.54
CA THR A 859 9.00 19.91 -25.16
C THR A 859 9.63 19.87 -23.78
N HIS A 860 10.53 20.83 -23.56
CA HIS A 860 10.93 21.35 -22.27
C HIS A 860 10.79 22.86 -22.33
N ALA A 861 9.66 23.36 -21.84
CA ALA A 861 9.23 24.73 -22.05
C ALA A 861 10.09 25.77 -21.31
N PRO A 862 10.01 27.06 -21.62
CA PRO A 862 10.68 28.14 -20.91
C PRO A 862 10.37 28.17 -19.40
N LEU A 863 11.16 28.91 -18.62
CA LEU A 863 10.92 29.13 -17.18
C LEU A 863 10.10 30.40 -16.91
N SER A 864 10.09 31.37 -17.86
CA SER A 864 9.44 32.64 -17.65
C SER A 864 7.98 32.61 -18.08
N LYS A 865 7.10 33.21 -17.27
CA LYS A 865 5.65 33.26 -17.57
C LYS A 865 5.38 34.12 -18.82
N GLU A 866 6.16 35.16 -19.03
CA GLU A 866 6.06 36.03 -20.20
C GLU A 866 6.40 35.26 -21.47
N ASP A 867 7.47 34.47 -21.46
CA ASP A 867 7.83 33.61 -22.59
C ASP A 867 6.75 32.56 -22.88
N HIS A 868 6.13 31.99 -21.84
CA HIS A 868 5.02 31.06 -21.99
C HIS A 868 3.84 31.72 -22.68
N ALA A 869 3.37 32.85 -22.20
CA ALA A 869 2.22 33.54 -22.73
C ALA A 869 2.43 33.95 -24.19
N GLN A 870 3.62 34.48 -24.52
CA GLN A 870 3.95 34.94 -25.86
C GLN A 870 4.06 33.79 -26.88
N ASN A 871 4.62 32.63 -26.48
CA ASN A 871 4.96 31.55 -27.37
C ASN A 871 4.02 30.32 -27.27
N ALA A 872 2.93 30.41 -26.51
CA ALA A 872 2.01 29.29 -26.35
C ALA A 872 1.42 28.78 -27.68
N HIS A 873 1.17 29.68 -28.64
CA HIS A 873 0.59 29.34 -29.94
C HIS A 873 1.52 28.53 -30.83
N VAL A 874 2.85 28.61 -30.64
CA VAL A 874 3.85 27.92 -31.45
C VAL A 874 3.56 26.41 -31.55
N TYR A 875 3.23 25.77 -30.43
CA TYR A 875 2.96 24.34 -30.41
C TYR A 875 1.73 23.94 -31.25
N SER A 876 0.66 24.75 -31.21
CA SER A 876 -0.52 24.52 -32.02
C SER A 876 -0.27 24.77 -33.51
N ASP A 877 0.61 25.70 -33.84
CA ASP A 877 0.98 25.97 -35.23
C ASP A 877 1.91 24.89 -35.79
N ILE A 878 2.80 24.35 -34.98
CA ILE A 878 3.61 23.14 -35.29
C ILE A 878 2.69 21.95 -35.55
N GLU A 879 1.69 21.71 -34.69
CA GLU A 879 0.74 20.62 -34.88
C GLU A 879 -0.02 20.78 -36.20
N LYS A 880 -0.56 21.94 -36.50
CA LYS A 880 -1.26 22.23 -37.78
C LYS A 880 -0.35 22.02 -39.00
N LYS A 881 0.93 22.41 -38.89
CA LYS A 881 1.89 22.31 -39.98
C LYS A 881 2.31 20.88 -40.28
N TYR A 882 2.60 20.09 -39.24
CA TYR A 882 3.21 18.75 -39.37
C TYR A 882 2.21 17.62 -39.15
N ASN A 883 0.96 17.90 -38.74
CA ASN A 883 -0.13 16.93 -38.62
C ASN A 883 -1.33 17.28 -39.52
N PRO A 884 -1.13 17.47 -40.84
CA PRO A 884 -2.23 17.84 -41.74
C PRO A 884 -3.29 16.74 -41.92
N GLU A 885 -2.96 15.49 -41.60
CA GLU A 885 -3.87 14.36 -41.61
C GLU A 885 -4.75 14.28 -40.34
N HIS A 886 -4.57 15.17 -39.37
CA HIS A 886 -5.27 15.20 -38.09
C HIS A 886 -5.19 13.87 -37.32
N LEU A 887 -4.00 13.26 -37.34
CA LEU A 887 -3.71 12.06 -36.56
C LEU A 887 -3.95 12.34 -35.07
N PRO A 888 -4.25 11.30 -34.27
CA PRO A 888 -4.19 11.42 -32.82
C PRO A 888 -2.91 12.12 -32.37
N SER A 889 -3.07 13.23 -31.63
CA SER A 889 -1.96 14.12 -31.28
C SER A 889 -1.75 14.13 -29.79
N PHE A 890 -0.48 13.99 -29.36
CA PHE A 890 -0.07 13.99 -27.98
C PHE A 890 1.01 15.06 -27.77
N PHE A 891 0.78 15.95 -26.79
CA PHE A 891 1.71 17.01 -26.46
C PHE A 891 2.19 16.81 -25.02
N ILE A 892 3.48 16.44 -24.85
CA ILE A 892 4.05 15.93 -23.62
C ILE A 892 5.35 16.64 -23.26
N GLY A 893 5.64 16.77 -21.98
CA GLY A 893 6.89 17.36 -21.52
C GLY A 893 6.82 17.99 -20.13
N ASP A 894 7.95 18.58 -19.76
CA ASP A 894 8.04 19.52 -18.65
C ASP A 894 7.72 20.93 -19.18
N PHE A 895 6.59 21.43 -18.75
CA PHE A 895 6.10 22.73 -19.22
C PHE A 895 6.59 23.90 -18.39
N ASN A 896 7.22 23.66 -17.22
CA ASN A 896 7.62 24.72 -16.29
C ASN A 896 6.50 25.72 -15.96
N ALA A 897 5.26 25.35 -16.17
CA ALA A 897 4.05 26.15 -15.98
C ALA A 897 3.05 25.38 -15.12
N LYS A 898 2.29 26.11 -14.32
CA LYS A 898 1.21 25.53 -13.51
C LYS A 898 -0.06 25.37 -14.32
N GLU A 899 -0.98 24.59 -13.81
CA GLU A 899 -2.32 24.40 -14.37
C GLU A 899 -3.07 25.73 -14.54
N SER A 900 -2.92 26.66 -13.59
CA SER A 900 -3.57 27.97 -13.56
C SER A 900 -2.87 29.08 -14.38
N ASP A 901 -1.73 28.74 -15.02
CA ASP A 901 -1.02 29.77 -15.82
C ASP A 901 -1.69 29.95 -17.18
N GLU A 902 -1.63 31.18 -17.73
CA GLU A 902 -2.29 31.61 -18.98
C GLU A 902 -1.94 30.70 -20.18
N CYS A 903 -0.71 30.25 -20.29
CA CYS A 903 -0.29 29.30 -21.32
C CYS A 903 -1.00 27.96 -21.21
N SER A 904 -1.21 27.43 -19.99
CA SER A 904 -1.93 26.19 -19.73
C SER A 904 -3.42 26.33 -20.08
N GLU A 905 -4.02 27.47 -19.80
CA GLU A 905 -5.38 27.81 -20.27
C GLU A 905 -5.45 27.83 -21.79
N PHE A 906 -4.46 28.43 -22.46
CA PHE A 906 -4.37 28.45 -23.92
C PHE A 906 -4.23 27.02 -24.46
N TYR A 907 -3.37 26.15 -23.91
CA TYR A 907 -3.21 24.78 -24.37
C TYR A 907 -4.53 24.01 -24.30
N ARG A 908 -5.32 24.18 -23.24
CA ARG A 908 -6.65 23.59 -23.08
C ARG A 908 -7.69 24.05 -24.10
N THR A 909 -7.48 25.14 -24.77
CA THR A 909 -8.35 25.54 -25.91
C THR A 909 -8.12 24.68 -27.15
N TYR A 910 -6.97 24.00 -27.23
CA TYR A 910 -6.56 23.24 -28.40
C TYR A 910 -6.43 21.74 -28.13
N TRP A 911 -5.86 21.35 -27.00
CA TRP A 911 -5.76 19.98 -26.51
C TRP A 911 -6.58 19.76 -25.25
N THR A 912 -6.84 18.51 -24.94
CA THR A 912 -7.45 18.13 -23.66
C THR A 912 -6.34 17.79 -22.66
N ASP A 913 -6.40 18.36 -21.45
CA ASP A 913 -5.56 17.99 -20.32
C ASP A 913 -6.01 16.63 -19.78
N SER A 914 -5.14 15.64 -19.81
CA SER A 914 -5.49 14.28 -19.42
C SER A 914 -5.77 14.13 -17.92
N TYR A 915 -5.20 14.95 -17.06
CA TYR A 915 -5.49 14.95 -15.63
C TYR A 915 -6.91 15.47 -15.36
N LEU A 916 -7.25 16.64 -15.93
CA LEU A 916 -8.56 17.26 -15.76
C LEU A 916 -9.69 16.48 -16.47
N TYR A 917 -9.35 15.68 -17.48
CA TYR A 917 -10.33 14.79 -18.13
C TYR A 917 -11.04 13.87 -17.12
N PHE A 918 -10.35 13.49 -16.03
CA PHE A 918 -10.87 12.62 -14.98
C PHE A 918 -11.49 13.37 -13.79
N ASP A 919 -11.82 14.66 -13.90
CA ASP A 919 -12.51 15.40 -12.82
C ASP A 919 -13.85 14.77 -12.45
N ASN A 920 -14.55 14.20 -13.44
CA ASN A 920 -15.83 13.51 -13.24
C ASN A 920 -15.66 12.05 -12.73
N ASP A 921 -14.43 11.50 -12.78
CA ASP A 921 -14.09 10.17 -12.24
C ASP A 921 -12.69 10.18 -11.66
N PRO A 922 -12.48 10.82 -10.51
CA PRO A 922 -11.16 10.90 -9.86
C PRO A 922 -10.59 9.55 -9.48
N SER A 923 -11.39 8.48 -9.49
CA SER A 923 -10.91 7.12 -9.21
C SER A 923 -9.89 6.62 -10.23
N MET A 924 -9.87 7.22 -11.43
CA MET A 924 -8.94 6.87 -12.50
C MET A 924 -7.66 7.73 -12.51
N ARG A 925 -7.47 8.60 -11.53
CA ARG A 925 -6.21 9.32 -11.26
C ARG A 925 -5.44 8.67 -10.14
N PHE A 926 -4.19 8.33 -10.37
CA PHE A 926 -3.31 7.66 -9.42
C PHE A 926 -2.10 8.53 -9.12
N GLY A 927 -1.68 8.54 -7.86
CA GLY A 927 -0.56 9.33 -7.39
C GLY A 927 -0.89 10.78 -7.05
N PRO A 928 0.12 11.59 -6.68
CA PRO A 928 -0.09 12.98 -6.29
C PRO A 928 -0.46 13.86 -7.48
N PRO A 929 -1.16 14.97 -7.25
CA PRO A 929 -1.41 15.96 -8.31
C PRO A 929 -0.13 16.66 -8.79
N GLY A 930 0.82 16.93 -7.88
CA GLY A 930 2.08 17.57 -8.20
C GLY A 930 3.12 16.61 -8.77
N THR A 931 3.79 17.00 -9.86
CA THR A 931 4.78 16.18 -10.57
C THR A 931 6.23 16.51 -10.20
N PHE A 932 6.51 17.71 -9.72
CA PHE A 932 7.83 18.17 -9.30
C PHE A 932 8.01 18.01 -7.80
N ASN A 933 8.83 17.04 -7.35
CA ASN A 933 9.07 16.72 -5.94
C ASN A 933 10.28 17.45 -5.32
N ALA A 934 11.18 18.02 -6.13
CA ALA A 934 12.37 18.76 -5.70
C ALA A 934 13.22 18.02 -4.65
N TRP A 935 13.31 16.70 -4.72
CA TRP A 935 13.97 15.81 -3.75
C TRP A 935 13.34 15.83 -2.34
N LYS A 936 12.07 16.24 -2.23
CA LYS A 936 11.33 16.40 -0.96
C LYS A 936 9.95 15.73 -1.06
N PRO A 937 9.89 14.41 -1.25
CA PRO A 937 8.64 13.71 -1.56
C PRO A 937 7.57 13.84 -0.48
N ASP A 938 7.96 14.09 0.76
CA ASP A 938 7.06 14.25 1.91
C ASP A 938 6.43 15.65 1.99
N LYS A 939 7.01 16.66 1.30
CA LYS A 939 6.66 18.07 1.49
C LYS A 939 6.08 18.75 0.25
N ILE A 940 6.32 18.19 -0.93
CA ILE A 940 6.01 18.84 -2.21
C ILE A 940 5.19 17.89 -3.08
N LYS A 941 3.85 17.95 -2.97
CA LYS A 941 2.91 17.10 -3.70
C LYS A 941 1.71 17.86 -4.29
N GLY A 942 1.59 19.14 -4.03
CA GLY A 942 0.42 19.94 -4.38
C GLY A 942 0.25 20.25 -5.88
N PRO A 943 -0.98 20.58 -6.34
CA PRO A 943 -1.28 20.83 -7.76
C PRO A 943 -0.53 22.04 -8.31
N ASP A 944 -0.07 22.97 -7.44
CA ASP A 944 0.79 24.08 -7.83
C ASP A 944 2.20 23.63 -8.22
N ARG A 945 2.50 22.33 -8.10
CA ARG A 945 3.71 21.66 -8.53
C ARG A 945 3.47 20.70 -9.72
N ARG A 946 2.29 20.70 -10.29
CA ARG A 946 2.01 19.99 -11.54
C ARG A 946 2.53 20.81 -12.70
N ILE A 947 3.71 20.45 -13.18
CA ILE A 947 4.43 21.16 -14.25
C ILE A 947 4.79 20.23 -15.43
N ASP A 948 4.61 18.92 -15.27
CA ASP A 948 4.73 17.93 -16.31
C ASP A 948 3.33 17.52 -16.77
N PHE A 949 3.07 17.55 -18.07
CA PHE A 949 1.75 17.33 -18.64
C PHE A 949 1.77 16.34 -19.78
N VAL A 950 0.65 15.63 -19.90
CA VAL A 950 0.26 14.83 -21.06
C VAL A 950 -1.05 15.40 -21.58
N TYR A 951 -0.98 16.21 -22.62
CA TYR A 951 -2.13 16.70 -23.37
C TYR A 951 -2.41 15.77 -24.55
N PHE A 952 -3.68 15.65 -24.93
CA PHE A 952 -4.07 14.85 -26.09
C PHE A 952 -5.13 15.55 -26.94
N ARG A 953 -5.23 15.13 -28.21
CA ARG A 953 -6.25 15.59 -29.16
C ARG A 953 -6.59 14.48 -30.14
N GLY A 954 -7.88 14.34 -30.46
CA GLY A 954 -8.41 13.40 -31.45
C GLY A 954 -9.75 12.82 -31.03
N ASN A 955 -10.70 12.74 -31.94
CA ASN A 955 -12.07 12.26 -31.64
C ASN A 955 -12.14 10.77 -31.28
N LYS A 956 -11.09 10.04 -31.60
CA LYS A 956 -10.95 8.59 -31.36
C LYS A 956 -9.96 8.28 -30.24
N VAL A 957 -9.53 9.27 -29.48
CA VAL A 957 -8.60 9.13 -28.36
C VAL A 957 -9.38 9.22 -27.05
N LYS A 958 -9.31 8.18 -26.24
CA LYS A 958 -9.97 8.13 -24.94
C LYS A 958 -8.95 7.76 -23.86
N PRO A 959 -8.68 8.63 -22.88
CA PRO A 959 -7.91 8.26 -21.72
C PRO A 959 -8.64 7.18 -20.91
N LEU A 960 -7.91 6.19 -20.44
CA LEU A 960 -8.41 5.11 -19.59
C LEU A 960 -7.96 5.27 -18.15
N LYS A 961 -6.76 5.84 -17.94
CA LYS A 961 -6.12 5.96 -16.64
C LYS A 961 -5.01 7.02 -16.71
N TYR A 962 -4.92 7.87 -15.68
CA TYR A 962 -3.80 8.80 -15.45
C TYR A 962 -2.98 8.36 -14.25
N VAL A 963 -1.66 8.40 -14.34
CA VAL A 963 -0.75 8.05 -13.25
C VAL A 963 0.36 9.09 -13.15
N CYS A 964 0.56 9.61 -11.94
CA CYS A 964 1.79 10.29 -11.50
C CYS A 964 2.42 9.37 -10.46
N ASP A 965 3.51 8.68 -10.80
CA ASP A 965 4.05 7.64 -9.92
C ASP A 965 5.05 8.21 -8.92
N ASP A 966 4.69 8.25 -7.65
CA ASP A 966 5.50 8.73 -6.55
C ASP A 966 6.25 7.63 -5.79
N THR A 967 6.50 6.50 -6.46
CA THR A 967 7.26 5.38 -5.90
C THR A 967 8.68 5.83 -5.52
N LEU A 968 9.10 5.46 -4.32
CA LEU A 968 10.47 5.66 -3.82
C LEU A 968 11.23 4.33 -3.85
N PHE A 969 12.49 4.39 -4.22
CA PHE A 969 13.37 3.24 -4.32
C PHE A 969 14.41 3.32 -3.20
N GLY A 970 14.27 2.44 -2.19
CA GLY A 970 15.06 2.53 -0.95
C GLY A 970 14.84 3.85 -0.19
N GLY A 971 13.62 4.38 -0.22
CA GLY A 971 13.27 5.65 0.40
C GLY A 971 13.68 6.91 -0.37
N LEU A 972 14.24 6.77 -1.58
CA LEU A 972 14.78 7.86 -2.39
C LEU A 972 14.05 8.00 -3.74
N CYS A 973 13.87 9.23 -4.21
CA CYS A 973 13.36 9.50 -5.54
C CYS A 973 14.37 9.07 -6.63
N ALA A 974 13.88 8.65 -7.78
CA ALA A 974 14.73 8.40 -8.96
C ALA A 974 15.10 9.70 -9.70
N SER A 975 14.21 10.71 -9.65
CA SER A 975 14.44 12.08 -10.16
C SER A 975 13.78 13.11 -9.23
N ASP A 976 14.07 14.40 -9.41
CA ASP A 976 13.37 15.49 -8.73
C ASP A 976 11.98 15.79 -9.34
N HIS A 977 11.60 15.06 -10.37
CA HIS A 977 10.25 14.94 -10.91
C HIS A 977 9.75 13.51 -10.76
N TYR A 978 8.43 13.35 -10.73
CA TYR A 978 7.78 12.04 -10.88
C TYR A 978 7.47 11.76 -12.35
N PRO A 979 7.53 10.50 -12.81
CA PRO A 979 7.03 10.13 -14.13
C PRO A 979 5.51 10.29 -14.17
N VAL A 980 5.02 10.80 -15.29
CA VAL A 980 3.59 10.94 -15.58
C VAL A 980 3.25 10.16 -16.82
N TYR A 981 2.23 9.32 -16.77
CA TYR A 981 1.73 8.64 -17.96
C TYR A 981 0.22 8.46 -17.97
N VAL A 982 -0.29 8.22 -19.16
CA VAL A 982 -1.71 8.00 -19.41
C VAL A 982 -1.87 6.80 -20.35
N ASP A 983 -2.77 5.90 -19.99
CA ASP A 983 -3.19 4.82 -20.88
C ASP A 983 -4.32 5.33 -21.78
N PHE A 984 -4.14 5.22 -23.10
CA PHE A 984 -5.10 5.70 -24.09
C PHE A 984 -5.66 4.55 -24.94
N ASP A 985 -6.99 4.45 -24.98
CA ASP A 985 -7.65 3.70 -26.03
C ASP A 985 -7.70 4.59 -27.29
N VAL A 986 -7.07 4.13 -28.38
CA VAL A 986 -7.08 4.85 -29.64
C VAL A 986 -7.76 3.96 -30.67
N SER A 987 -9.05 4.21 -30.87
CA SER A 987 -9.84 3.51 -31.88
C SER A 987 -9.42 3.97 -33.29
N ILE A 988 -9.18 3.04 -34.21
CA ILE A 988 -8.80 3.32 -35.60
C ILE A 988 -10.05 3.65 -36.43
#